data_d94d9649eabd648a6ee30e85ba56fb55
#
_entry.id   d94d9649eabd648a6ee30e85ba56fb55
#
_cell.length_a   1.000
_cell.length_b   1.000
_cell.length_c   1.000
_cell.angle_alpha   90.00
_cell.angle_beta   90.00
_cell.angle_gamma   90.00
#
_symmetry.space_group_name_H-M   'P 1'
#
loop_
_entity.id
_entity.type
_entity.pdbx_description
1 polymer ?
#
loop_
_entity_poly.entity_id
_entity_poly.type
_entity_poly.pdbx_seq_one_letter_code
_entity_poly.pdbx_strand_id
1 'polypeptide(L)'
;MKRHTIYFVIVGLLQLNFVTPLSPGLCNRAEDRDLQELTQQIQQTMPSAMIASLLFRADSLLRKDGFDAARKTYQSILKMEPSSTEARIGLGKVALAQERWDEANEFFQQVLSSDPENKEAHYYCAICYRETGKFKVLLLRKLDWDKSKRHFEWILSRDSLYKDVVYQWAVLHRYQEKYQAAVQLGHAQIRLRPELVEPQVKLFRFYRYLISHLDAKEAIDWLKQQPWDHARFAIGELHRRMGRLASADSIFRHLLETPLVMSRQPIYLSLARIYYQKNQPELAQRYYWQSVDEIQNDIDAELVFEDLKYILSDPELEQFRSLVETQEKIEFFRALWVQRDPTPAATINYRLAEHYRRLLYAEQHFEFDGFRTWFNNPDKLGYLNFPRVYQLNHEFHDKGLIYIRHGQYDDWAVTVGQDVPDNESWLYYPTATTPRMVFHFVMENTVGYWRFTPIITDPHLLEDRLQFGNIYYRLLQSDPLEQQTLMNEMAKESQRAVFTGLSTDQHRWDKAIKPLNLAFMFSSFRGASGKTVVEIYNAFSLWPLIDPSKTEPQQVELEKGIALHNCLWQEIERRHETSSISVTRNEFYIDLYRLEVPADSYHVAFFLRPHHHDFLGGWKVDTRIPDYSSNVLALSDIQLATIIAPADQPGRFVKHGLLVVPNPTRRFDKTKPVYVYFETYNLTPNSEGKTFFSIDYKLTMKKQLKRGIAGLFGGQAKSSIATRIEREGTNEMSVEYLAIDVSQLKSGEYELEVKVTDRHTQRSVQKTRPILLDLH
;
A
#
# COMPACT_ATOMS: atom_id res chain seq x y z
N MET A 1 -39.60 -6.07 15.93
CA MET A 1 -40.13 -5.38 17.11
C MET A 1 -40.64 -6.30 18.25
N LYS A 2 -40.55 -7.62 18.17
CA LYS A 2 -40.96 -8.53 19.27
C LYS A 2 -39.83 -9.16 20.11
N ARG A 3 -38.58 -8.92 19.77
CA ARG A 3 -37.42 -9.46 20.51
C ARG A 3 -36.77 -8.48 21.51
N HIS A 4 -37.03 -7.19 21.41
CA HIS A 4 -36.49 -6.19 22.35
C HIS A 4 -37.34 -5.97 23.61
N THR A 5 -38.59 -6.37 23.58
CA THR A 5 -39.51 -6.20 24.74
C THR A 5 -39.22 -7.25 25.83
N ILE A 6 -38.68 -8.42 25.47
CA ILE A 6 -38.39 -9.49 26.44
C ILE A 6 -37.11 -9.15 27.27
N TYR A 7 -36.16 -8.42 26.71
CA TYR A 7 -34.95 -8.05 27.44
C TYR A 7 -35.19 -7.03 28.59
N PHE A 8 -36.18 -6.14 28.44
CA PHE A 8 -36.48 -5.15 29.48
C PHE A 8 -37.31 -5.73 30.64
N VAL A 9 -38.05 -6.80 30.43
CA VAL A 9 -38.82 -7.46 31.49
C VAL A 9 -37.90 -8.32 32.40
N ILE A 10 -36.83 -8.90 31.85
CA ILE A 10 -35.89 -9.74 32.62
C ILE A 10 -34.98 -8.91 33.52
N VAL A 11 -34.55 -7.70 33.11
CA VAL A 11 -33.75 -6.80 33.93
C VAL A 11 -34.54 -6.14 35.05
N GLY A 12 -35.84 -5.91 34.83
CA GLY A 12 -36.74 -5.35 35.85
C GLY A 12 -37.07 -6.31 36.99
N LEU A 13 -37.09 -7.64 36.75
CA LEU A 13 -37.38 -8.63 37.77
C LEU A 13 -36.22 -8.99 38.70
N LEU A 14 -34.97 -8.68 38.32
CA LEU A 14 -33.78 -8.90 39.14
C LEU A 14 -33.54 -7.79 40.21
N GLN A 15 -34.24 -6.67 40.16
CA GLN A 15 -34.12 -5.59 41.15
C GLN A 15 -35.20 -5.56 42.24
N LEU A 16 -36.14 -6.53 42.23
CA LEU A 16 -37.32 -6.55 43.15
C LEU A 16 -37.21 -7.56 44.30
N ASN A 17 -36.03 -8.14 44.57
CA ASN A 17 -35.87 -9.14 45.65
C ASN A 17 -35.34 -8.56 47.00
N PHE A 18 -35.62 -7.30 47.30
CA PHE A 18 -35.42 -6.76 48.65
C PHE A 18 -36.63 -5.91 49.09
N VAL A 19 -37.72 -6.54 49.49
CA VAL A 19 -38.71 -5.97 50.41
C VAL A 19 -39.45 -7.11 51.15
N THR A 20 -39.28 -7.11 52.44
CA THR A 20 -40.01 -7.66 53.62
C THR A 20 -41.28 -8.50 53.45
N PRO A 21 -41.51 -9.47 54.35
CA PRO A 21 -42.59 -10.44 54.25
C PRO A 21 -43.97 -9.85 54.65
N LEU A 22 -44.94 -10.00 53.79
CA LEU A 22 -46.37 -9.81 54.14
C LEU A 22 -47.07 -11.16 54.19
N SER A 23 -47.94 -11.29 55.16
CA SER A 23 -48.64 -12.46 55.70
C SER A 23 -49.40 -13.33 54.71
N PRO A 24 -49.67 -14.64 54.99
CA PRO A 24 -50.22 -15.59 54.07
C PRO A 24 -51.72 -15.54 54.03
N GLY A 25 -52.28 -15.40 52.85
CA GLY A 25 -53.68 -15.50 52.58
C GLY A 25 -54.00 -15.82 51.13
N LEU A 26 -54.34 -17.10 50.86
CA LEU A 26 -55.02 -17.59 49.67
C LEU A 26 -54.27 -17.31 48.30
N CYS A 27 -53.33 -18.18 47.94
CA CYS A 27 -52.87 -18.33 46.58
C CYS A 27 -53.28 -19.68 46.00
N ASN A 28 -53.83 -19.67 44.78
CA ASN A 28 -54.32 -20.85 44.07
C ASN A 28 -53.11 -21.77 43.70
N ARG A 29 -53.21 -23.05 44.04
CA ARG A 29 -52.28 -24.14 43.75
C ARG A 29 -51.91 -24.33 42.24
N ALA A 30 -52.66 -23.72 41.34
CA ALA A 30 -52.45 -23.76 39.90
C ALA A 30 -51.37 -22.73 39.44
N GLU A 31 -51.42 -21.50 39.97
CA GLU A 31 -50.49 -20.44 39.63
C GLU A 31 -49.06 -20.70 40.16
N ASP A 32 -48.93 -21.37 41.32
CA ASP A 32 -47.63 -21.78 41.86
C ASP A 32 -46.94 -22.86 41.05
N ARG A 33 -47.66 -23.75 40.38
CA ARG A 33 -47.08 -24.75 39.47
C ARG A 33 -46.57 -24.10 38.18
N ASP A 34 -47.38 -23.22 37.60
CA ASP A 34 -47.00 -22.52 36.37
C ASP A 34 -45.78 -21.58 36.59
N LEU A 35 -45.73 -20.93 37.77
CA LEU A 35 -44.55 -20.13 38.18
C LEU A 35 -43.29 -21.00 38.46
N GLN A 36 -43.46 -22.16 39.07
CA GLN A 36 -42.38 -23.10 39.29
C GLN A 36 -41.87 -23.73 37.97
N GLU A 37 -42.80 -24.12 37.07
CA GLU A 37 -42.42 -24.59 35.73
C GLU A 37 -41.76 -23.49 34.89
N LEU A 38 -42.28 -22.25 34.94
CA LEU A 38 -41.67 -21.11 34.26
C LEU A 38 -40.29 -20.78 34.85
N THR A 39 -40.14 -20.82 36.18
CA THR A 39 -38.87 -20.59 36.86
C THR A 39 -37.86 -21.70 36.53
N GLN A 40 -38.28 -22.96 36.46
CA GLN A 40 -37.47 -24.08 36.03
C GLN A 40 -37.11 -23.98 34.54
N GLN A 41 -38.03 -23.57 33.67
CA GLN A 41 -37.73 -23.29 32.26
C GLN A 41 -36.75 -22.12 32.09
N ILE A 42 -36.90 -21.03 32.85
CA ILE A 42 -35.98 -19.91 32.87
C ILE A 42 -34.59 -20.31 33.38
N GLN A 43 -34.51 -21.11 34.45
CA GLN A 43 -33.26 -21.64 34.98
C GLN A 43 -32.58 -22.64 34.04
N GLN A 44 -33.30 -23.37 33.19
CA GLN A 44 -32.76 -24.26 32.16
C GLN A 44 -32.40 -23.53 30.87
N THR A 45 -33.09 -22.45 30.50
CA THR A 45 -32.84 -21.70 29.26
C THR A 45 -31.82 -20.61 29.40
N MET A 46 -31.59 -20.04 30.59
CA MET A 46 -30.59 -19.00 30.85
C MET A 46 -29.15 -19.45 30.58
N PRO A 47 -28.71 -20.63 31.02
CA PRO A 47 -27.36 -21.12 30.70
C PRO A 47 -27.16 -21.34 29.19
N SER A 48 -28.15 -21.87 28.49
CA SER A 48 -28.13 -22.12 27.05
C SER A 48 -28.02 -20.82 26.24
N ALA A 49 -28.79 -19.77 26.56
CA ALA A 49 -28.70 -18.48 25.91
C ALA A 49 -27.38 -17.77 26.17
N MET A 50 -26.83 -17.91 27.38
CA MET A 50 -25.51 -17.36 27.72
C MET A 50 -24.40 -18.08 26.95
N ILE A 51 -24.41 -19.39 26.84
CA ILE A 51 -23.46 -20.18 26.07
C ILE A 51 -23.53 -19.81 24.59
N ALA A 52 -24.73 -19.71 24.01
CA ALA A 52 -24.87 -19.25 22.61
C ALA A 52 -24.27 -17.86 22.36
N SER A 53 -24.48 -16.92 23.30
CA SER A 53 -23.86 -15.57 23.23
C SER A 53 -22.35 -15.61 23.32
N LEU A 54 -21.79 -16.47 24.21
CA LEU A 54 -20.34 -16.64 24.32
C LEU A 54 -19.73 -17.33 23.10
N LEU A 55 -20.41 -18.31 22.51
CA LEU A 55 -20.00 -18.94 21.24
C LEU A 55 -19.94 -17.89 20.12
N PHE A 56 -21.00 -17.11 19.94
CA PHE A 56 -21.00 -16.04 18.94
C PHE A 56 -19.87 -15.03 19.14
N ARG A 57 -19.62 -14.64 20.40
CA ARG A 57 -18.51 -13.75 20.75
C ARG A 57 -17.16 -14.37 20.43
N ALA A 58 -16.94 -15.64 20.79
CA ALA A 58 -15.70 -16.35 20.55
C ALA A 58 -15.43 -16.50 19.04
N ASP A 59 -16.46 -16.86 18.25
CA ASP A 59 -16.38 -16.94 16.80
C ASP A 59 -16.09 -15.57 16.17
N SER A 60 -16.67 -14.50 16.70
CA SER A 60 -16.37 -13.14 16.24
C SER A 60 -14.93 -12.72 16.53
N LEU A 61 -14.41 -13.09 17.72
CA LEU A 61 -13.01 -12.83 18.09
C LEU A 61 -12.05 -13.64 17.20
N LEU A 62 -12.37 -14.89 16.92
CA LEU A 62 -11.56 -15.75 16.04
C LEU A 62 -11.48 -15.16 14.62
N ARG A 63 -12.60 -14.69 14.06
CA ARG A 63 -12.61 -14.02 12.75
C ARG A 63 -11.80 -12.73 12.70
N LYS A 64 -11.56 -12.09 13.85
CA LYS A 64 -10.76 -10.85 13.98
C LYS A 64 -9.33 -11.12 14.47
N ASP A 65 -8.86 -12.36 14.36
CA ASP A 65 -7.54 -12.81 14.82
C ASP A 65 -7.26 -12.58 16.32
N GLY A 66 -8.31 -12.38 17.10
CA GLY A 66 -8.22 -12.24 18.56
C GLY A 66 -8.08 -13.60 19.25
N PHE A 67 -7.05 -14.39 18.88
CA PHE A 67 -6.87 -15.80 19.25
C PHE A 67 -6.88 -16.06 20.75
N ASP A 68 -6.16 -15.26 21.54
CA ASP A 68 -6.10 -15.44 22.99
C ASP A 68 -7.45 -15.17 23.68
N ALA A 69 -8.15 -14.13 23.22
CA ALA A 69 -9.48 -13.81 23.75
C ALA A 69 -10.53 -14.84 23.33
N ALA A 70 -10.47 -15.33 22.08
CA ALA A 70 -11.31 -16.40 21.58
C ALA A 70 -11.06 -17.68 22.37
N ARG A 71 -9.80 -18.09 22.57
CA ARG A 71 -9.40 -19.25 23.38
C ARG A 71 -9.96 -19.19 24.78
N LYS A 72 -9.74 -18.07 25.49
CA LYS A 72 -10.28 -17.87 26.86
C LYS A 72 -11.79 -17.98 26.91
N THR A 73 -12.48 -17.47 25.90
CA THR A 73 -13.94 -17.52 25.83
C THR A 73 -14.43 -18.95 25.61
N TYR A 74 -13.86 -19.73 24.67
CA TYR A 74 -14.20 -21.14 24.49
C TYR A 74 -13.88 -21.99 25.72
N GLN A 75 -12.73 -21.73 26.39
CA GLN A 75 -12.40 -22.41 27.65
C GLN A 75 -13.41 -22.11 28.77
N SER A 76 -13.94 -20.89 28.81
CA SER A 76 -15.00 -20.53 29.78
C SER A 76 -16.31 -21.28 29.50
N ILE A 77 -16.64 -21.50 28.23
CA ILE A 77 -17.80 -22.31 27.84
C ILE A 77 -17.60 -23.77 28.32
N LEU A 78 -16.43 -24.37 28.08
CA LEU A 78 -16.15 -25.74 28.54
C LEU A 78 -16.15 -25.92 30.07
N LYS A 79 -15.87 -24.84 30.83
CA LYS A 79 -16.05 -24.85 32.29
C LYS A 79 -17.51 -24.89 32.69
N MET A 80 -18.41 -24.28 31.93
CA MET A 80 -19.84 -24.28 32.18
C MET A 80 -20.52 -25.53 31.61
N GLU A 81 -20.10 -25.94 30.42
CA GLU A 81 -20.64 -27.11 29.70
C GLU A 81 -19.46 -27.96 29.16
N PRO A 82 -18.92 -28.90 29.96
CA PRO A 82 -17.81 -29.75 29.56
C PRO A 82 -18.06 -30.61 28.32
N SER A 83 -19.34 -30.85 27.96
CA SER A 83 -19.76 -31.63 26.79
C SER A 83 -19.84 -30.81 25.49
N SER A 84 -19.71 -29.46 25.53
CA SER A 84 -19.90 -28.62 24.37
C SER A 84 -18.94 -28.99 23.22
N THR A 85 -19.50 -29.56 22.17
CA THR A 85 -18.83 -29.91 20.92
C THR A 85 -18.38 -28.67 20.18
N GLU A 86 -19.22 -27.61 20.14
CA GLU A 86 -18.96 -26.34 19.47
C GLU A 86 -17.73 -25.63 20.08
N ALA A 87 -17.63 -25.62 21.41
CA ALA A 87 -16.50 -25.00 22.08
C ALA A 87 -15.19 -25.78 21.86
N ARG A 88 -15.22 -27.12 21.79
CA ARG A 88 -14.04 -27.93 21.42
C ARG A 88 -13.62 -27.69 19.97
N ILE A 89 -14.57 -27.67 19.03
CA ILE A 89 -14.32 -27.33 17.64
C ILE A 89 -13.73 -25.91 17.55
N GLY A 90 -14.29 -24.97 18.33
CA GLY A 90 -13.76 -23.59 18.39
C GLY A 90 -12.30 -23.53 18.87
N LEU A 91 -11.95 -24.25 19.92
CA LEU A 91 -10.55 -24.35 20.40
C LEU A 91 -9.62 -24.98 19.34
N GLY A 92 -10.10 -26.04 18.68
CA GLY A 92 -9.39 -26.65 17.55
C GLY A 92 -9.16 -25.66 16.42
N LYS A 93 -10.15 -24.84 16.05
CA LYS A 93 -10.03 -23.78 15.03
C LYS A 93 -9.05 -22.69 15.46
N VAL A 94 -9.03 -22.28 16.72
CA VAL A 94 -8.05 -21.32 17.25
C VAL A 94 -6.64 -21.90 17.14
N ALA A 95 -6.41 -23.16 17.54
CA ALA A 95 -5.11 -23.82 17.42
C ALA A 95 -4.70 -23.96 15.94
N LEU A 96 -5.64 -24.29 15.06
CA LEU A 96 -5.44 -24.41 13.61
C LEU A 96 -5.04 -23.08 12.98
N ALA A 97 -5.71 -21.98 13.33
CA ALA A 97 -5.37 -20.64 12.86
C ALA A 97 -3.97 -20.17 13.35
N GLN A 98 -3.49 -20.71 14.47
CA GLN A 98 -2.14 -20.48 14.98
C GLN A 98 -1.13 -21.53 14.48
N GLU A 99 -1.49 -22.36 13.49
CA GLU A 99 -0.68 -23.45 12.94
C GLU A 99 -0.19 -24.48 13.97
N ARG A 100 -0.91 -24.60 15.10
CA ARG A 100 -0.65 -25.61 16.12
C ARG A 100 -1.42 -26.89 15.78
N TRP A 101 -0.98 -27.56 14.71
CA TRP A 101 -1.71 -28.65 14.05
C TRP A 101 -1.97 -29.85 14.96
N ASP A 102 -0.98 -30.25 15.78
CA ASP A 102 -1.12 -31.38 16.70
C ASP A 102 -2.13 -31.05 17.81
N GLU A 103 -2.04 -29.87 18.43
CA GLU A 103 -3.02 -29.41 19.43
C GLU A 103 -4.43 -29.29 18.83
N ALA A 104 -4.54 -28.75 17.62
CA ALA A 104 -5.83 -28.66 16.92
C ALA A 104 -6.44 -30.06 16.72
N ASN A 105 -5.61 -31.02 16.28
CA ASN A 105 -6.03 -32.39 16.05
C ASN A 105 -6.53 -33.09 17.33
N GLU A 106 -5.91 -32.85 18.50
CA GLU A 106 -6.36 -33.37 19.78
C GLU A 106 -7.80 -32.93 20.09
N PHE A 107 -8.14 -31.67 19.90
CA PHE A 107 -9.51 -31.19 20.11
C PHE A 107 -10.50 -31.86 19.16
N PHE A 108 -10.18 -31.98 17.88
CA PHE A 108 -11.07 -32.61 16.90
C PHE A 108 -11.21 -34.13 17.16
N GLN A 109 -10.14 -34.83 17.59
CA GLN A 109 -10.22 -36.23 17.99
C GLN A 109 -11.10 -36.45 19.24
N GLN A 110 -11.07 -35.52 20.20
CA GLN A 110 -11.97 -35.56 21.36
C GLN A 110 -13.44 -35.45 20.91
N VAL A 111 -13.74 -34.61 19.91
CA VAL A 111 -15.08 -34.54 19.33
C VAL A 111 -15.46 -35.86 18.67
N LEU A 112 -14.59 -36.45 17.84
CA LEU A 112 -14.83 -37.75 17.19
C LEU A 112 -14.97 -38.92 18.16
N SER A 113 -14.38 -38.80 19.34
CA SER A 113 -14.54 -39.83 20.39
C SER A 113 -15.96 -39.83 20.98
N SER A 114 -16.63 -38.71 21.03
CA SER A 114 -18.01 -38.54 21.50
C SER A 114 -19.05 -38.59 20.38
N ASP A 115 -18.70 -38.13 19.19
CA ASP A 115 -19.55 -38.10 18.01
C ASP A 115 -18.73 -38.53 16.77
N PRO A 116 -18.65 -39.84 16.48
CA PRO A 116 -17.89 -40.37 15.34
C PRO A 116 -18.41 -39.96 13.96
N GLU A 117 -19.64 -39.44 13.86
CA GLU A 117 -20.24 -39.00 12.61
C GLU A 117 -20.12 -37.47 12.41
N ASN A 118 -19.35 -36.77 13.23
CA ASN A 118 -19.15 -35.33 13.13
C ASN A 118 -18.33 -34.93 11.91
N LYS A 119 -19.00 -34.45 10.86
CA LYS A 119 -18.37 -34.07 9.59
C LYS A 119 -17.32 -32.96 9.77
N GLU A 120 -17.60 -32.00 10.66
CA GLU A 120 -16.70 -30.86 10.87
C GLU A 120 -15.38 -31.31 11.53
N ALA A 121 -15.47 -32.20 12.51
CA ALA A 121 -14.30 -32.76 13.15
C ALA A 121 -13.47 -33.63 12.18
N HIS A 122 -14.13 -34.46 11.35
CA HIS A 122 -13.43 -35.21 10.30
C HIS A 122 -12.70 -34.29 9.31
N TYR A 123 -13.34 -33.20 8.88
CA TYR A 123 -12.79 -32.22 7.95
C TYR A 123 -11.49 -31.58 8.51
N TYR A 124 -11.54 -31.12 9.75
CA TYR A 124 -10.37 -30.50 10.36
C TYR A 124 -9.29 -31.50 10.77
N CYS A 125 -9.65 -32.73 11.19
CA CYS A 125 -8.67 -33.79 11.39
C CYS A 125 -7.91 -34.10 10.09
N ALA A 126 -8.61 -34.16 8.96
CA ALA A 126 -7.96 -34.38 7.67
C ALA A 126 -6.93 -33.30 7.36
N ILE A 127 -7.26 -32.03 7.59
CA ILE A 127 -6.35 -30.89 7.40
C ILE A 127 -5.17 -30.99 8.36
N CYS A 128 -5.41 -31.23 9.66
CA CYS A 128 -4.36 -31.35 10.66
C CYS A 128 -3.34 -32.46 10.30
N TYR A 129 -3.80 -33.66 9.98
CA TYR A 129 -2.91 -34.75 9.57
C TYR A 129 -2.15 -34.43 8.28
N ARG A 130 -2.75 -33.73 7.32
CA ARG A 130 -2.07 -33.26 6.12
C ARG A 130 -0.91 -32.33 6.48
N GLU A 131 -1.18 -31.35 7.33
CA GLU A 131 -0.20 -30.32 7.69
C GLU A 131 0.91 -30.89 8.60
N THR A 132 0.58 -31.70 9.62
CA THR A 132 1.59 -32.34 10.49
C THR A 132 2.51 -33.28 9.73
N GLY A 133 2.02 -33.92 8.69
CA GLY A 133 2.83 -34.77 7.83
C GLY A 133 4.04 -34.08 7.22
N LYS A 134 3.99 -32.76 6.98
CA LYS A 134 5.11 -31.99 6.43
C LYS A 134 6.36 -32.02 7.32
N PHE A 135 6.18 -32.09 8.64
CA PHE A 135 7.26 -32.02 9.63
C PHE A 135 7.89 -33.36 9.92
N LYS A 136 7.34 -34.46 9.40
CA LYS A 136 7.73 -35.81 9.75
C LYS A 136 8.64 -36.42 8.69
N VAL A 137 9.50 -37.37 9.14
CA VAL A 137 10.32 -38.16 8.23
C VAL A 137 9.43 -39.04 7.32
N LEU A 138 9.94 -39.40 6.16
CA LEU A 138 9.20 -40.00 5.03
C LEU A 138 8.14 -41.05 5.43
N LEU A 139 8.48 -42.00 6.29
CA LEU A 139 7.54 -43.06 6.72
C LEU A 139 6.39 -42.52 7.56
N LEU A 140 6.69 -41.68 8.55
CA LEU A 140 5.68 -41.05 9.43
C LEU A 140 4.83 -40.05 8.68
N ARG A 141 5.42 -39.32 7.74
CA ARG A 141 4.74 -38.44 6.81
C ARG A 141 3.65 -39.20 6.03
N LYS A 142 4.02 -40.33 5.45
CA LYS A 142 3.08 -41.16 4.70
C LYS A 142 1.92 -41.64 5.57
N LEU A 143 2.20 -42.06 6.81
CA LEU A 143 1.15 -42.51 7.74
C LEU A 143 0.12 -41.37 8.05
N ASP A 144 0.59 -40.17 8.29
CA ASP A 144 -0.31 -39.04 8.55
C ASP A 144 -1.10 -38.62 7.30
N TRP A 145 -0.46 -38.62 6.12
CA TRP A 145 -1.18 -38.37 4.89
C TRP A 145 -2.21 -39.46 4.54
N ASP A 146 -1.96 -40.73 4.91
CA ASP A 146 -2.94 -41.79 4.77
C ASP A 146 -4.12 -41.62 5.75
N LYS A 147 -3.87 -41.11 6.99
CA LYS A 147 -4.96 -40.72 7.89
C LYS A 147 -5.77 -39.56 7.32
N SER A 148 -5.10 -38.50 6.86
CA SER A 148 -5.76 -37.37 6.20
C SER A 148 -6.67 -37.83 5.06
N LYS A 149 -6.13 -38.69 4.17
CA LYS A 149 -6.88 -39.26 3.06
C LYS A 149 -8.14 -39.99 3.54
N ARG A 150 -8.04 -40.86 4.58
CA ARG A 150 -9.20 -41.60 5.13
C ARG A 150 -10.31 -40.69 5.63
N HIS A 151 -9.96 -39.58 6.29
CA HIS A 151 -10.93 -38.60 6.74
C HIS A 151 -11.60 -37.88 5.57
N PHE A 152 -10.87 -37.49 4.53
CA PHE A 152 -11.46 -36.92 3.32
C PHE A 152 -12.40 -37.91 2.60
N GLU A 153 -11.98 -39.16 2.42
CA GLU A 153 -12.78 -40.21 1.79
C GLU A 153 -14.07 -40.48 2.61
N TRP A 154 -13.97 -40.46 3.95
CA TRP A 154 -15.12 -40.62 4.83
C TRP A 154 -16.18 -39.51 4.60
N ILE A 155 -15.75 -38.24 4.47
CA ILE A 155 -16.64 -37.12 4.19
C ILE A 155 -17.25 -37.28 2.78
N LEU A 156 -16.40 -37.52 1.77
CA LEU A 156 -16.82 -37.60 0.36
C LEU A 156 -17.82 -38.73 0.12
N SER A 157 -17.70 -39.82 0.84
CA SER A 157 -18.67 -40.95 0.74
C SER A 157 -20.07 -40.61 1.29
N ARG A 158 -20.19 -39.54 2.10
CA ARG A 158 -21.44 -39.12 2.76
C ARG A 158 -21.98 -37.81 2.21
N ASP A 159 -21.07 -36.89 1.88
CA ASP A 159 -21.42 -35.53 1.47
C ASP A 159 -20.29 -34.91 0.62
N SER A 160 -20.37 -35.09 -0.67
CA SER A 160 -19.37 -34.55 -1.62
C SER A 160 -19.43 -33.02 -1.78
N LEU A 161 -20.50 -32.37 -1.26
CA LEU A 161 -20.69 -30.92 -1.29
C LEU A 161 -20.24 -30.24 0.01
N TYR A 162 -19.72 -30.99 0.99
CA TYR A 162 -19.31 -30.45 2.27
C TYR A 162 -18.13 -29.49 2.13
N LYS A 163 -18.36 -28.20 2.41
CA LYS A 163 -17.35 -27.14 2.31
C LYS A 163 -16.54 -27.24 0.99
N ASP A 164 -15.25 -27.16 1.06
CA ASP A 164 -14.29 -27.29 -0.03
C ASP A 164 -13.47 -28.60 0.06
N VAL A 165 -14.09 -29.67 0.55
CA VAL A 165 -13.40 -30.92 0.88
C VAL A 165 -12.60 -31.51 -0.30
N VAL A 166 -13.10 -31.37 -1.53
CA VAL A 166 -12.40 -31.86 -2.73
C VAL A 166 -11.16 -31.01 -3.02
N TYR A 167 -11.24 -29.70 -2.79
CA TYR A 167 -10.08 -28.81 -2.89
C TYR A 167 -9.04 -29.16 -1.82
N GLN A 168 -9.44 -29.37 -0.55
CA GLN A 168 -8.51 -29.75 0.51
C GLN A 168 -7.84 -31.09 0.21
N TRP A 169 -8.54 -32.00 -0.43
CA TRP A 169 -7.95 -33.25 -0.91
C TRP A 169 -7.00 -33.03 -2.10
N ALA A 170 -7.29 -32.10 -3.00
CA ALA A 170 -6.37 -31.68 -4.06
C ALA A 170 -5.05 -31.13 -3.49
N VAL A 171 -5.11 -30.35 -2.40
CA VAL A 171 -3.92 -29.89 -1.68
C VAL A 171 -3.07 -31.05 -1.15
N LEU A 172 -3.71 -32.11 -0.61
CA LEU A 172 -2.98 -33.32 -0.19
C LEU A 172 -2.28 -34.00 -1.38
N HIS A 173 -2.94 -34.10 -2.53
CA HIS A 173 -2.33 -34.65 -3.75
C HIS A 173 -1.14 -33.82 -4.20
N ARG A 174 -1.23 -32.48 -4.13
CA ARG A 174 -0.09 -31.59 -4.40
C ARG A 174 1.08 -31.88 -3.46
N TYR A 175 0.83 -32.09 -2.15
CA TYR A 175 1.89 -32.45 -1.20
C TYR A 175 2.53 -33.80 -1.48
N GLN A 176 1.78 -34.71 -2.10
CA GLN A 176 2.26 -36.01 -2.56
C GLN A 176 2.92 -35.95 -3.95
N GLU A 177 3.15 -34.75 -4.50
CA GLU A 177 3.73 -34.51 -5.85
C GLU A 177 2.87 -35.08 -6.99
N LYS A 178 1.60 -35.33 -6.73
CA LYS A 178 0.62 -35.79 -7.72
C LYS A 178 -0.08 -34.61 -8.37
N TYR A 179 0.67 -33.80 -9.12
CA TYR A 179 0.22 -32.50 -9.63
C TYR A 179 -0.97 -32.61 -10.60
N GLN A 180 -0.96 -33.59 -11.48
CA GLN A 180 -2.05 -33.86 -12.44
C GLN A 180 -3.37 -34.17 -11.71
N ALA A 181 -3.31 -35.04 -10.68
CA ALA A 181 -4.47 -35.37 -9.86
C ALA A 181 -4.98 -34.15 -9.06
N ALA A 182 -4.07 -33.32 -8.54
CA ALA A 182 -4.43 -32.07 -7.85
C ALA A 182 -5.22 -31.12 -8.78
N VAL A 183 -4.79 -30.93 -10.03
CA VAL A 183 -5.50 -30.12 -11.04
C VAL A 183 -6.88 -30.72 -11.33
N GLN A 184 -6.97 -32.03 -11.54
CA GLN A 184 -8.25 -32.72 -11.81
C GLN A 184 -9.25 -32.56 -10.67
N LEU A 185 -8.80 -32.71 -9.42
CA LEU A 185 -9.62 -32.49 -8.22
C LEU A 185 -10.01 -31.01 -8.06
N GLY A 186 -9.12 -30.06 -8.39
CA GLY A 186 -9.44 -28.65 -8.42
C GLY A 186 -10.61 -28.34 -9.35
N HIS A 187 -10.57 -28.86 -10.58
CA HIS A 187 -11.70 -28.75 -11.53
C HIS A 187 -12.96 -29.45 -11.03
N ALA A 188 -12.82 -30.59 -10.35
CA ALA A 188 -13.98 -31.29 -9.74
C ALA A 188 -14.62 -30.43 -8.66
N GLN A 189 -13.83 -29.78 -7.79
CA GLN A 189 -14.33 -28.86 -6.76
C GLN A 189 -15.13 -27.70 -7.38
N ILE A 190 -14.61 -27.07 -8.42
CA ILE A 190 -15.28 -25.93 -9.09
C ILE A 190 -16.62 -26.36 -9.70
N ARG A 191 -16.68 -27.56 -10.29
CA ARG A 191 -17.99 -28.09 -10.81
C ARG A 191 -18.99 -28.35 -9.71
N LEU A 192 -18.54 -28.79 -8.52
CA LEU A 192 -19.41 -29.11 -7.38
C LEU A 192 -19.87 -27.86 -6.64
N ARG A 193 -18.97 -26.88 -6.47
CA ARG A 193 -19.20 -25.67 -5.66
C ARG A 193 -18.64 -24.44 -6.40
N PRO A 194 -19.28 -23.99 -7.48
CA PRO A 194 -18.81 -22.88 -8.31
C PRO A 194 -18.86 -21.51 -7.59
N GLU A 195 -19.58 -21.41 -6.48
CA GLU A 195 -19.67 -20.20 -5.65
C GLU A 195 -18.45 -19.98 -4.74
N LEU A 196 -17.57 -20.97 -4.57
CA LEU A 196 -16.40 -20.85 -3.74
C LEU A 196 -15.25 -20.14 -4.49
N VAL A 197 -14.87 -18.96 -4.04
CA VAL A 197 -13.83 -18.14 -4.68
C VAL A 197 -12.45 -18.77 -4.54
N GLU A 198 -12.05 -19.14 -3.30
CA GLU A 198 -10.70 -19.61 -3.01
C GLU A 198 -10.27 -20.82 -3.86
N PRO A 199 -11.04 -21.90 -4.00
CA PRO A 199 -10.66 -23.02 -4.86
C PRO A 199 -10.42 -22.63 -6.32
N GLN A 200 -11.16 -21.65 -6.85
CA GLN A 200 -11.01 -21.15 -8.21
C GLN A 200 -9.70 -20.38 -8.40
N VAL A 201 -9.38 -19.49 -7.48
CA VAL A 201 -8.09 -18.75 -7.45
C VAL A 201 -6.92 -19.74 -7.30
N LYS A 202 -7.03 -20.69 -6.38
CA LYS A 202 -5.96 -21.65 -6.08
C LYS A 202 -5.80 -22.75 -7.16
N LEU A 203 -6.76 -22.89 -8.08
CA LEU A 203 -6.60 -23.75 -9.26
C LEU A 203 -5.41 -23.29 -10.14
N PHE A 204 -5.26 -21.97 -10.34
CA PHE A 204 -4.09 -21.41 -11.05
C PHE A 204 -2.78 -21.80 -10.39
N ARG A 205 -2.75 -21.90 -9.07
CA ARG A 205 -1.59 -22.33 -8.30
C ARG A 205 -1.29 -23.84 -8.50
N PHE A 206 -2.31 -24.70 -8.64
CA PHE A 206 -2.09 -26.11 -8.98
C PHE A 206 -1.47 -26.25 -10.36
N TYR A 207 -1.94 -25.48 -11.33
CA TYR A 207 -1.32 -25.44 -12.67
C TYR A 207 0.13 -24.93 -12.60
N ARG A 208 0.40 -23.91 -11.80
CA ARG A 208 1.77 -23.41 -11.58
C ARG A 208 2.69 -24.52 -11.08
N TYR A 209 2.28 -25.26 -10.06
CA TYR A 209 3.08 -26.39 -9.55
C TYR A 209 3.29 -27.46 -10.63
N LEU A 210 2.27 -27.78 -11.39
CA LEU A 210 2.37 -28.76 -12.48
C LEU A 210 3.45 -28.35 -13.50
N ILE A 211 3.40 -27.12 -14.00
CA ILE A 211 4.35 -26.65 -15.03
C ILE A 211 5.75 -26.34 -14.48
N SER A 212 5.90 -26.17 -13.16
CA SER A 212 7.22 -25.95 -12.54
C SER A 212 7.95 -27.26 -12.20
N HIS A 213 7.24 -28.38 -12.03
CA HIS A 213 7.83 -29.64 -11.54
C HIS A 213 7.85 -30.78 -12.56
N LEU A 214 6.93 -30.78 -13.52
CA LEU A 214 6.99 -31.77 -14.60
C LEU A 214 7.98 -31.34 -15.68
N ASP A 215 8.57 -32.32 -16.37
CA ASP A 215 9.29 -32.03 -17.60
C ASP A 215 8.40 -31.26 -18.59
N ALA A 216 8.95 -30.25 -19.26
CA ALA A 216 8.17 -29.35 -20.08
C ALA A 216 7.40 -30.09 -21.22
N LYS A 217 7.97 -31.15 -21.79
CA LYS A 217 7.29 -31.94 -22.81
C LYS A 217 6.15 -32.76 -22.22
N GLU A 218 6.39 -33.41 -21.09
CA GLU A 218 5.36 -34.17 -20.35
C GLU A 218 4.21 -33.26 -19.92
N ALA A 219 4.52 -32.09 -19.38
CA ALA A 219 3.51 -31.09 -18.99
C ALA A 219 2.65 -30.65 -20.20
N ILE A 220 3.28 -30.29 -21.32
CA ILE A 220 2.57 -29.87 -22.54
C ILE A 220 1.71 -31.02 -23.11
N ASP A 221 2.24 -32.24 -23.16
CA ASP A 221 1.52 -33.40 -23.73
C ASP A 221 0.30 -33.75 -22.87
N TRP A 222 0.41 -33.65 -21.53
CA TRP A 222 -0.72 -33.85 -20.63
C TRP A 222 -1.74 -32.72 -20.74
N LEU A 223 -1.30 -31.44 -20.73
CA LEU A 223 -2.16 -30.27 -20.81
C LEU A 223 -2.97 -30.23 -22.10
N LYS A 224 -2.39 -30.61 -23.23
CA LYS A 224 -3.10 -30.67 -24.52
C LYS A 224 -4.26 -31.67 -24.56
N GLN A 225 -4.23 -32.67 -23.68
CA GLN A 225 -5.31 -33.67 -23.57
C GLN A 225 -6.48 -33.19 -22.71
N GLN A 226 -6.31 -32.06 -21.99
CA GLN A 226 -7.36 -31.58 -21.12
C GLN A 226 -8.35 -30.66 -21.85
N PRO A 227 -9.65 -30.75 -21.51
CA PRO A 227 -10.68 -29.93 -22.17
C PRO A 227 -10.79 -28.51 -21.67
N TRP A 228 -9.99 -28.11 -20.64
CA TRP A 228 -10.13 -26.86 -19.93
C TRP A 228 -9.33 -25.71 -20.55
N ASP A 229 -9.90 -24.52 -20.60
CA ASP A 229 -9.20 -23.28 -20.99
C ASP A 229 -7.98 -23.02 -20.13
N HIS A 230 -8.07 -23.31 -18.84
CA HIS A 230 -6.95 -23.21 -17.90
C HIS A 230 -5.74 -24.06 -18.30
N ALA A 231 -5.94 -25.19 -18.96
CA ALA A 231 -4.84 -26.02 -19.47
C ALA A 231 -4.13 -25.31 -20.64
N ARG A 232 -4.89 -24.70 -21.57
CA ARG A 232 -4.32 -23.88 -22.65
C ARG A 232 -3.59 -22.66 -22.12
N PHE A 233 -4.17 -21.98 -21.10
CA PHE A 233 -3.54 -20.89 -20.36
C PHE A 233 -2.22 -21.34 -19.74
N ALA A 234 -2.19 -22.50 -19.06
CA ALA A 234 -0.98 -23.03 -18.43
C ALA A 234 0.14 -23.35 -19.44
N ILE A 235 -0.20 -23.78 -20.68
CA ILE A 235 0.80 -23.92 -21.75
C ILE A 235 1.43 -22.57 -22.08
N GLY A 236 0.65 -21.49 -22.17
CA GLY A 236 1.15 -20.12 -22.34
C GLY A 236 2.10 -19.70 -21.22
N GLU A 237 1.72 -19.93 -19.97
CA GLU A 237 2.56 -19.64 -18.80
C GLU A 237 3.85 -20.48 -18.77
N LEU A 238 3.80 -21.76 -19.17
CA LEU A 238 5.00 -22.57 -19.29
C LEU A 238 5.97 -21.99 -20.32
N HIS A 239 5.48 -21.59 -21.51
CA HIS A 239 6.32 -20.93 -22.51
C HIS A 239 6.90 -19.60 -22.00
N ARG A 240 6.12 -18.79 -21.26
CA ARG A 240 6.60 -17.55 -20.64
C ARG A 240 7.75 -17.82 -19.66
N ARG A 241 7.58 -18.78 -18.74
CA ARG A 241 8.59 -19.18 -17.77
C ARG A 241 9.87 -19.72 -18.40
N MET A 242 9.76 -20.40 -19.53
CA MET A 242 10.89 -20.86 -20.32
C MET A 242 11.58 -19.76 -21.15
N GLY A 243 11.16 -18.50 -21.04
CA GLY A 243 11.67 -17.39 -21.85
C GLY A 243 11.23 -17.40 -23.31
N ARG A 244 10.33 -18.31 -23.71
CA ARG A 244 9.77 -18.39 -25.08
C ARG A 244 8.65 -17.39 -25.27
N LEU A 245 8.97 -16.09 -25.09
CA LEU A 245 7.99 -15.01 -24.97
C LEU A 245 7.13 -14.80 -26.22
N ALA A 246 7.67 -15.04 -27.43
CA ALA A 246 6.90 -14.93 -28.66
C ALA A 246 5.83 -16.02 -28.77
N SER A 247 6.17 -17.24 -28.38
CA SER A 247 5.21 -18.35 -28.35
C SER A 247 4.11 -18.14 -27.32
N ALA A 248 4.50 -17.67 -26.11
CA ALA A 248 3.55 -17.34 -25.05
C ALA A 248 2.56 -16.23 -25.48
N ASP A 249 3.07 -15.15 -26.08
CA ASP A 249 2.25 -14.05 -26.61
C ASP A 249 1.25 -14.53 -27.64
N SER A 250 1.70 -15.36 -28.60
CA SER A 250 0.82 -15.96 -29.63
C SER A 250 -0.29 -16.83 -29.03
N ILE A 251 0.04 -17.66 -28.02
CA ILE A 251 -0.94 -18.51 -27.33
C ILE A 251 -1.99 -17.65 -26.61
N PHE A 252 -1.58 -16.64 -25.86
CA PHE A 252 -2.51 -15.80 -25.13
C PHE A 252 -3.39 -14.93 -26.03
N ARG A 253 -2.86 -14.41 -27.15
CA ARG A 253 -3.67 -13.69 -28.14
C ARG A 253 -4.70 -14.61 -28.78
N HIS A 254 -4.30 -15.81 -29.16
CA HIS A 254 -5.22 -16.80 -29.72
C HIS A 254 -6.33 -17.18 -28.70
N LEU A 255 -6.00 -17.31 -27.41
CA LEU A 255 -7.01 -17.54 -26.40
C LEU A 255 -8.03 -16.40 -26.32
N LEU A 256 -7.60 -15.15 -26.44
CA LEU A 256 -8.51 -13.99 -26.43
C LEU A 256 -9.46 -13.96 -27.64
N GLU A 257 -9.07 -14.57 -28.76
CA GLU A 257 -9.87 -14.66 -30.00
C GLU A 257 -10.88 -15.82 -29.97
N THR A 258 -10.74 -16.76 -29.02
CA THR A 258 -11.62 -17.94 -28.91
C THR A 258 -12.70 -17.74 -27.85
N PRO A 259 -13.87 -18.42 -27.98
CA PRO A 259 -14.80 -18.50 -26.85
C PRO A 259 -14.15 -19.16 -25.64
N LEU A 260 -14.25 -18.54 -24.46
CA LEU A 260 -13.68 -19.02 -23.23
C LEU A 260 -14.76 -19.19 -22.16
N VAL A 261 -14.61 -20.22 -21.34
CA VAL A 261 -15.36 -20.39 -20.10
C VAL A 261 -14.66 -19.67 -18.95
N MET A 262 -13.31 -19.64 -18.96
CA MET A 262 -12.55 -18.88 -17.99
C MET A 262 -12.58 -17.37 -18.30
N SER A 263 -12.37 -16.54 -17.28
CA SER A 263 -12.22 -15.09 -17.44
C SER A 263 -11.04 -14.73 -18.35
N ARG A 264 -11.17 -13.61 -19.08
CA ARG A 264 -10.08 -13.02 -19.88
C ARG A 264 -9.06 -12.28 -19.03
N GLN A 265 -9.43 -11.88 -17.82
CA GLN A 265 -8.62 -11.10 -16.90
C GLN A 265 -7.21 -11.69 -16.70
N PRO A 266 -7.01 -12.97 -16.31
CA PRO A 266 -5.67 -13.54 -16.10
C PRO A 266 -4.84 -13.63 -17.39
N ILE A 267 -5.48 -13.66 -18.56
CA ILE A 267 -4.77 -13.66 -19.85
C ILE A 267 -4.13 -12.30 -20.11
N TYR A 268 -4.86 -11.20 -19.86
CA TYR A 268 -4.30 -9.85 -19.96
C TYR A 268 -3.18 -9.63 -18.95
N LEU A 269 -3.32 -10.16 -17.74
CA LEU A 269 -2.27 -10.10 -16.72
C LEU A 269 -0.99 -10.84 -17.16
N SER A 270 -1.14 -11.99 -17.80
CA SER A 270 0.00 -12.75 -18.36
C SER A 270 0.66 -12.04 -19.54
N LEU A 271 -0.13 -11.38 -20.40
CA LEU A 271 0.40 -10.52 -21.46
C LEU A 271 1.19 -9.34 -20.86
N ALA A 272 0.69 -8.71 -19.81
CA ALA A 272 1.43 -7.66 -19.10
C ALA A 272 2.80 -8.17 -18.61
N ARG A 273 2.85 -9.35 -17.99
CA ARG A 273 4.11 -9.98 -17.53
C ARG A 273 5.07 -10.23 -18.70
N ILE A 274 4.59 -10.72 -19.84
CA ILE A 274 5.40 -10.91 -21.06
C ILE A 274 6.04 -9.60 -21.52
N TYR A 275 5.27 -8.53 -21.58
CA TYR A 275 5.76 -7.24 -22.07
C TYR A 275 6.69 -6.55 -21.07
N TYR A 276 6.51 -6.74 -19.76
CA TYR A 276 7.51 -6.34 -18.76
C TYR A 276 8.81 -7.16 -18.93
N GLN A 277 8.76 -8.46 -19.21
CA GLN A 277 9.94 -9.26 -19.52
C GLN A 277 10.64 -8.83 -20.81
N LYS A 278 9.90 -8.31 -21.78
CA LYS A 278 10.44 -7.73 -23.04
C LYS A 278 10.97 -6.31 -22.86
N ASN A 279 10.91 -5.74 -21.65
CA ASN A 279 11.24 -4.33 -21.36
C ASN A 279 10.46 -3.32 -22.22
N GLN A 280 9.16 -3.56 -22.40
CA GLN A 280 8.21 -2.71 -23.11
C GLN A 280 7.12 -2.21 -22.16
N PRO A 281 7.45 -1.27 -21.24
CA PRO A 281 6.60 -0.91 -20.10
C PRO A 281 5.29 -0.23 -20.53
N GLU A 282 5.25 0.52 -21.65
CA GLU A 282 4.04 1.17 -22.14
C GLU A 282 2.97 0.15 -22.56
N LEU A 283 3.40 -0.88 -23.27
CA LEU A 283 2.50 -1.95 -23.72
C LEU A 283 2.13 -2.88 -22.56
N ALA A 284 3.08 -3.18 -21.70
CA ALA A 284 2.86 -3.97 -20.49
C ALA A 284 1.81 -3.33 -19.58
N GLN A 285 1.94 -2.03 -19.30
CA GLN A 285 1.00 -1.27 -18.49
C GLN A 285 -0.40 -1.24 -19.12
N ARG A 286 -0.51 -1.14 -20.44
CA ARG A 286 -1.80 -1.20 -21.14
C ARG A 286 -2.53 -2.51 -20.85
N TYR A 287 -1.82 -3.65 -20.96
CA TYR A 287 -2.39 -4.95 -20.65
C TYR A 287 -2.70 -5.13 -19.17
N TYR A 288 -1.86 -4.56 -18.29
CA TYR A 288 -2.14 -4.58 -16.85
C TYR A 288 -3.46 -3.84 -16.53
N TRP A 289 -3.64 -2.62 -17.03
CA TRP A 289 -4.87 -1.88 -16.79
C TRP A 289 -6.07 -2.55 -17.42
N GLN A 290 -5.91 -3.15 -18.61
CA GLN A 290 -6.96 -3.95 -19.23
C GLN A 290 -7.33 -5.14 -18.34
N SER A 291 -6.36 -5.81 -17.70
CA SER A 291 -6.66 -6.88 -16.75
C SER A 291 -7.43 -6.40 -15.52
N VAL A 292 -7.14 -5.19 -15.05
CA VAL A 292 -7.89 -4.57 -13.93
C VAL A 292 -9.29 -4.18 -14.36
N ASP A 293 -9.47 -3.65 -15.57
CA ASP A 293 -10.77 -3.25 -16.12
C ASP A 293 -11.69 -4.44 -16.44
N GLU A 294 -11.12 -5.60 -16.70
CA GLU A 294 -11.85 -6.85 -16.95
C GLU A 294 -12.24 -7.61 -15.67
N ILE A 295 -11.98 -7.05 -14.48
CA ILE A 295 -12.43 -7.64 -13.22
C ILE A 295 -13.96 -7.59 -13.14
N GLN A 296 -14.60 -8.76 -13.13
CA GLN A 296 -16.05 -8.91 -13.10
C GLN A 296 -16.56 -9.50 -11.78
N ASN A 297 -15.69 -10.10 -10.98
CA ASN A 297 -16.03 -10.83 -9.76
C ASN A 297 -14.84 -10.93 -8.81
N ASP A 298 -15.07 -11.53 -7.65
CA ASP A 298 -14.05 -11.71 -6.61
C ASP A 298 -12.87 -12.57 -7.06
N ILE A 299 -13.09 -13.53 -7.96
CA ILE A 299 -12.02 -14.41 -8.44
C ILE A 299 -11.01 -13.59 -9.24
N ASP A 300 -11.49 -12.75 -10.17
CA ASP A 300 -10.64 -11.90 -10.99
C ASP A 300 -9.86 -10.90 -10.09
N ALA A 301 -10.51 -10.31 -9.10
CA ALA A 301 -9.86 -9.40 -8.16
C ALA A 301 -8.78 -10.09 -7.32
N GLU A 302 -9.04 -11.32 -6.82
CA GLU A 302 -8.05 -12.11 -6.10
C GLU A 302 -6.86 -12.53 -6.99
N LEU A 303 -7.05 -12.75 -8.28
CA LEU A 303 -5.95 -13.05 -9.19
C LEU A 303 -5.01 -11.85 -9.41
N VAL A 304 -5.54 -10.62 -9.45
CA VAL A 304 -4.69 -9.40 -9.41
C VAL A 304 -4.00 -9.26 -8.05
N PHE A 305 -4.75 -9.50 -6.97
CA PHE A 305 -4.21 -9.43 -5.60
C PHE A 305 -3.05 -10.40 -5.38
N GLU A 306 -3.06 -11.60 -5.97
CA GLU A 306 -1.97 -12.58 -5.86
C GLU A 306 -0.60 -12.02 -6.33
N ASP A 307 -0.57 -11.10 -7.31
CA ASP A 307 0.69 -10.43 -7.71
C ASP A 307 1.10 -9.30 -6.75
N LEU A 308 0.14 -8.69 -6.06
CA LEU A 308 0.34 -7.50 -5.23
C LEU A 308 0.57 -7.80 -3.75
N LYS A 309 0.10 -8.93 -3.26
CA LYS A 309 0.13 -9.29 -1.82
C LYS A 309 1.52 -9.15 -1.19
N TYR A 310 2.58 -9.28 -2.00
CA TYR A 310 3.96 -9.19 -1.52
C TYR A 310 4.42 -7.78 -1.14
N ILE A 311 3.74 -6.72 -1.61
CA ILE A 311 4.11 -5.32 -1.34
C ILE A 311 3.11 -4.59 -0.47
N LEU A 312 1.98 -5.19 -0.13
CA LEU A 312 0.98 -4.57 0.74
C LEU A 312 1.49 -4.45 2.18
N SER A 313 1.02 -3.44 2.87
CA SER A 313 1.07 -3.30 4.33
C SER A 313 -0.16 -3.96 4.98
N ASP A 314 -0.10 -4.22 6.29
CA ASP A 314 -1.26 -4.77 7.01
C ASP A 314 -2.52 -3.89 6.92
N PRO A 315 -2.45 -2.54 7.03
CA PRO A 315 -3.63 -1.68 6.81
C PRO A 315 -4.21 -1.79 5.40
N GLU A 316 -3.38 -1.88 4.37
CA GLU A 316 -3.84 -2.04 2.98
C GLU A 316 -4.46 -3.42 2.74
N LEU A 317 -3.92 -4.46 3.37
CA LEU A 317 -4.53 -5.78 3.36
C LEU A 317 -5.91 -5.75 4.01
N GLU A 318 -6.05 -5.10 5.17
CA GLU A 318 -7.31 -4.96 5.88
C GLU A 318 -8.32 -4.15 5.06
N GLN A 319 -7.87 -3.06 4.45
CA GLN A 319 -8.69 -2.27 3.52
C GLN A 319 -9.20 -3.15 2.37
N PHE A 320 -8.33 -3.85 1.64
CA PHE A 320 -8.73 -4.72 0.53
C PHE A 320 -9.73 -5.80 0.97
N ARG A 321 -9.50 -6.44 2.12
CA ARG A 321 -10.38 -7.47 2.66
C ARG A 321 -11.74 -6.94 3.15
N SER A 322 -11.87 -5.64 3.41
CA SER A 322 -13.12 -5.00 3.81
C SER A 322 -14.00 -4.59 2.61
N LEU A 323 -13.45 -4.55 1.40
CA LEU A 323 -14.17 -4.17 0.18
C LEU A 323 -15.11 -5.29 -0.26
N VAL A 324 -16.36 -4.94 -0.51
CA VAL A 324 -17.41 -5.88 -0.91
C VAL A 324 -17.68 -5.78 -2.41
N GLU A 325 -17.77 -4.55 -2.93
CA GLU A 325 -18.13 -4.32 -4.32
C GLU A 325 -16.92 -4.47 -5.25
N THR A 326 -17.13 -5.07 -6.40
CA THR A 326 -16.09 -5.27 -7.42
C THR A 326 -15.47 -3.94 -7.87
N GLN A 327 -16.29 -2.89 -8.01
CA GLN A 327 -15.82 -1.57 -8.41
C GLN A 327 -14.87 -0.96 -7.37
N GLU A 328 -15.13 -1.14 -6.08
CA GLU A 328 -14.24 -0.68 -5.01
C GLU A 328 -12.87 -1.35 -5.07
N LYS A 329 -12.82 -2.64 -5.45
CA LYS A 329 -11.57 -3.39 -5.64
C LYS A 329 -10.77 -2.88 -6.84
N ILE A 330 -11.44 -2.55 -7.95
CA ILE A 330 -10.81 -1.91 -9.12
C ILE A 330 -10.20 -0.55 -8.72
N GLU A 331 -10.95 0.26 -8.00
CA GLU A 331 -10.49 1.58 -7.52
C GLU A 331 -9.33 1.43 -6.53
N PHE A 332 -9.36 0.43 -5.67
CA PHE A 332 -8.24 0.11 -4.77
C PHE A 332 -6.94 -0.17 -5.56
N PHE A 333 -6.98 -1.00 -6.60
CA PHE A 333 -5.79 -1.28 -7.41
C PHE A 333 -5.28 -0.05 -8.15
N ARG A 334 -6.18 0.81 -8.65
CA ARG A 334 -5.81 2.07 -9.30
C ARG A 334 -5.15 3.02 -8.30
N ALA A 335 -5.78 3.25 -7.15
CA ALA A 335 -5.27 4.11 -6.09
C ALA A 335 -3.91 3.63 -5.58
N LEU A 336 -3.74 2.32 -5.37
CA LEU A 336 -2.50 1.71 -4.90
C LEU A 336 -1.30 2.11 -5.77
N TRP A 337 -1.45 2.06 -7.08
CA TRP A 337 -0.36 2.36 -8.01
C TRP A 337 -0.11 3.86 -8.18
N VAL A 338 -1.15 4.68 -8.18
CA VAL A 338 -1.00 6.14 -8.25
C VAL A 338 -0.29 6.68 -7.01
N GLN A 339 -0.66 6.18 -5.82
CA GLN A 339 -0.01 6.56 -4.55
C GLN A 339 1.48 6.21 -4.54
N ARG A 340 1.84 5.04 -5.05
CA ARG A 340 3.21 4.52 -5.05
C ARG A 340 4.08 5.07 -6.17
N ASP A 341 3.48 5.57 -7.26
CA ASP A 341 4.25 6.12 -8.37
C ASP A 341 5.01 7.38 -7.92
N PRO A 342 6.34 7.45 -8.12
CA PRO A 342 7.09 8.67 -7.86
C PRO A 342 6.72 9.81 -8.81
N THR A 343 6.18 9.50 -10.01
CA THR A 343 5.81 10.47 -11.05
C THR A 343 4.44 10.15 -11.66
N PRO A 344 3.33 10.30 -10.91
CA PRO A 344 1.99 9.88 -11.37
C PRO A 344 1.49 10.60 -12.63
N ALA A 345 2.12 11.71 -13.01
CA ALA A 345 1.78 12.45 -14.23
C ALA A 345 2.51 11.92 -15.48
N ALA A 346 3.44 10.98 -15.36
CA ALA A 346 4.11 10.36 -16.49
C ALA A 346 3.17 9.46 -17.31
N THR A 347 3.57 9.12 -18.54
CA THR A 347 2.82 8.20 -19.41
C THR A 347 2.84 6.77 -18.90
N ILE A 348 3.90 6.38 -18.20
CA ILE A 348 4.04 5.08 -17.56
C ILE A 348 4.07 5.24 -16.04
N ASN A 349 3.49 4.28 -15.35
CA ASN A 349 3.65 4.16 -13.91
C ASN A 349 4.97 3.44 -13.60
N TYR A 350 5.97 4.21 -13.18
CA TYR A 350 7.32 3.67 -12.92
C TYR A 350 7.35 2.67 -11.76
N ARG A 351 6.50 2.84 -10.76
CA ARG A 351 6.45 1.90 -9.64
C ARG A 351 5.83 0.56 -10.03
N LEU A 352 4.80 0.57 -10.88
CA LEU A 352 4.19 -0.64 -11.46
C LEU A 352 5.21 -1.40 -12.33
N ALA A 353 5.92 -0.69 -13.21
CA ALA A 353 6.95 -1.29 -14.05
C ALA A 353 8.07 -1.92 -13.21
N GLU A 354 8.53 -1.21 -12.18
CA GLU A 354 9.56 -1.73 -11.26
C GLU A 354 9.05 -2.93 -10.45
N HIS A 355 7.79 -2.92 -10.00
CA HIS A 355 7.21 -4.05 -9.29
C HIS A 355 7.27 -5.32 -10.13
N TYR A 356 6.81 -5.27 -11.38
CA TYR A 356 6.86 -6.45 -12.25
C TYR A 356 8.28 -6.86 -12.59
N ARG A 357 9.20 -5.93 -12.80
CA ARG A 357 10.62 -6.25 -12.97
C ARG A 357 11.17 -7.05 -11.78
N ARG A 358 10.84 -6.62 -10.55
CA ARG A 358 11.27 -7.29 -9.31
C ARG A 358 10.55 -8.62 -9.09
N LEU A 359 9.25 -8.67 -9.32
CA LEU A 359 8.45 -9.89 -9.17
C LEU A 359 8.92 -10.98 -10.13
N LEU A 360 9.13 -10.65 -11.40
CA LEU A 360 9.59 -11.57 -12.43
C LEU A 360 11.05 -12.02 -12.20
N TYR A 361 11.89 -11.14 -11.67
CA TYR A 361 13.23 -11.52 -11.21
C TYR A 361 13.15 -12.49 -10.02
N ALA A 362 12.29 -12.20 -9.06
CA ALA A 362 12.08 -13.07 -7.90
C ALA A 362 11.51 -14.45 -8.31
N GLU A 363 10.63 -14.51 -9.31
CA GLU A 363 10.12 -15.75 -9.88
C GLU A 363 11.24 -16.63 -10.46
N GLN A 364 12.30 -16.03 -10.99
CA GLN A 364 13.43 -16.77 -11.56
C GLN A 364 14.50 -17.18 -10.53
N HIS A 365 14.67 -16.37 -9.45
CA HIS A 365 15.82 -16.52 -8.55
C HIS A 365 15.46 -16.86 -7.11
N PHE A 366 14.23 -16.61 -6.68
CA PHE A 366 13.81 -16.69 -5.29
C PHE A 366 12.53 -17.50 -5.06
N GLU A 367 12.02 -18.17 -6.11
CA GLU A 367 10.85 -19.03 -5.98
C GLU A 367 11.16 -20.24 -5.09
N PHE A 368 10.22 -20.59 -4.25
CA PHE A 368 10.29 -21.73 -3.37
C PHE A 368 8.96 -22.48 -3.35
N ASP A 369 8.93 -23.63 -3.97
CA ASP A 369 7.73 -24.47 -4.07
C ASP A 369 7.68 -25.59 -3.03
N GLY A 370 8.65 -25.64 -2.12
CA GLY A 370 8.70 -26.57 -1.01
C GLY A 370 7.70 -26.27 0.10
N PHE A 371 7.79 -27.04 1.18
CA PHE A 371 6.97 -26.79 2.37
C PHE A 371 7.64 -25.77 3.27
N ARG A 372 6.92 -24.70 3.67
CA ARG A 372 7.30 -23.94 4.85
C ARG A 372 7.02 -24.83 6.06
N THR A 373 8.09 -25.34 6.65
CA THR A 373 8.03 -26.19 7.84
C THR A 373 8.32 -25.34 9.09
N TRP A 374 8.17 -25.93 10.25
CA TRP A 374 8.59 -25.32 11.51
C TRP A 374 10.04 -24.80 11.46
N PHE A 375 10.96 -25.58 10.87
CA PHE A 375 12.38 -25.22 10.82
C PHE A 375 12.69 -24.05 9.88
N ASN A 376 11.91 -23.85 8.83
CA ASN A 376 12.11 -22.78 7.87
C ASN A 376 11.10 -21.64 8.02
N ASN A 377 10.32 -21.64 9.10
CA ASN A 377 9.39 -20.56 9.43
C ASN A 377 9.94 -19.74 10.60
N PRO A 378 10.55 -18.56 10.35
CA PRO A 378 11.25 -17.79 11.38
C PRO A 378 10.33 -17.26 12.48
N ASP A 379 9.02 -17.10 12.27
CA ASP A 379 8.07 -16.66 13.28
C ASP A 379 7.85 -17.71 14.37
N LYS A 380 8.12 -19.00 14.10
CA LYS A 380 8.05 -20.08 15.09
C LYS A 380 9.26 -20.12 16.01
N LEU A 381 10.35 -19.43 15.66
CA LEU A 381 11.55 -19.36 16.51
C LEU A 381 11.39 -18.38 17.68
N GLY A 382 10.34 -17.55 17.68
CA GLY A 382 10.03 -16.62 18.77
C GLY A 382 10.95 -15.39 18.88
N TYR A 383 11.90 -15.22 17.95
CA TYR A 383 12.84 -14.09 17.93
C TYR A 383 12.38 -12.94 17.05
N LEU A 384 11.51 -13.21 16.09
CA LEU A 384 11.03 -12.24 15.13
C LEU A 384 9.50 -12.16 15.16
N ASN A 385 8.97 -10.94 15.06
CA ASN A 385 7.56 -10.69 14.84
C ASN A 385 7.36 -10.21 13.42
N PHE A 386 6.39 -10.77 12.75
CA PHE A 386 6.10 -10.49 11.35
C PHE A 386 4.78 -9.74 11.19
N PRO A 387 4.67 -8.84 10.19
CA PRO A 387 3.37 -8.32 9.80
C PRO A 387 2.49 -9.44 9.22
N ARG A 388 1.17 -9.25 9.25
CA ARG A 388 0.19 -10.26 8.78
C ARG A 388 0.39 -10.62 7.30
N VAL A 389 0.77 -9.65 6.48
CA VAL A 389 1.06 -9.85 5.04
C VAL A 389 2.18 -10.86 4.78
N TYR A 390 3.10 -11.06 5.72
CA TYR A 390 4.15 -12.06 5.60
C TYR A 390 3.61 -13.48 5.46
N GLN A 391 2.50 -13.79 6.13
CA GLN A 391 1.88 -15.12 6.08
C GLN A 391 1.22 -15.44 4.73
N LEU A 392 0.94 -14.42 3.91
CA LEU A 392 0.37 -14.61 2.57
C LEU A 392 1.40 -15.14 1.56
N ASN A 393 2.69 -15.07 1.90
CA ASN A 393 3.75 -15.56 1.04
C ASN A 393 3.86 -17.09 1.15
N HIS A 394 3.67 -17.77 0.03
CA HIS A 394 3.87 -19.21 -0.10
C HIS A 394 4.72 -19.57 -1.32
N GLU A 395 5.17 -18.57 -2.07
CA GLU A 395 5.80 -18.72 -3.37
C GLU A 395 7.28 -18.37 -3.37
N PHE A 396 7.74 -17.56 -2.39
CA PHE A 396 9.10 -17.09 -2.32
C PHE A 396 9.72 -17.37 -0.96
N HIS A 397 11.03 -17.63 -0.92
CA HIS A 397 11.75 -17.58 0.34
C HIS A 397 12.00 -16.11 0.79
N ASP A 398 12.49 -15.89 2.00
CA ASP A 398 12.53 -14.59 2.65
C ASP A 398 13.34 -13.52 1.87
N LYS A 399 14.42 -13.93 1.17
CA LYS A 399 15.18 -13.03 0.28
C LYS A 399 14.29 -12.45 -0.83
N GLY A 400 13.41 -13.29 -1.42
CA GLY A 400 12.50 -12.88 -2.47
C GLY A 400 11.53 -11.80 -2.02
N LEU A 401 10.99 -11.89 -0.80
CA LEU A 401 10.09 -10.89 -0.25
C LEU A 401 10.76 -9.52 -0.10
N ILE A 402 11.99 -9.50 0.45
CA ILE A 402 12.75 -8.26 0.60
C ILE A 402 13.09 -7.68 -0.77
N TYR A 403 13.49 -8.52 -1.73
CA TYR A 403 13.81 -8.06 -3.08
C TYR A 403 12.59 -7.47 -3.81
N ILE A 404 11.41 -8.09 -3.72
CA ILE A 404 10.18 -7.57 -4.34
C ILE A 404 9.83 -6.19 -3.77
N ARG A 405 9.99 -5.98 -2.46
CA ARG A 405 9.68 -4.72 -1.78
C ARG A 405 10.71 -3.61 -2.02
N HIS A 406 12.00 -3.93 -1.89
CA HIS A 406 13.07 -2.95 -1.84
C HIS A 406 14.05 -3.00 -3.04
N GLY A 407 13.98 -4.04 -3.87
CA GLY A 407 14.87 -4.24 -5.02
C GLY A 407 16.27 -4.70 -4.60
N GLN A 408 17.25 -4.42 -5.45
CA GLN A 408 18.65 -4.76 -5.21
C GLN A 408 19.15 -4.05 -3.95
N TYR A 409 19.89 -4.78 -3.12
CA TYR A 409 20.59 -4.23 -1.95
C TYR A 409 21.69 -3.22 -2.36
N ASP A 410 22.05 -2.33 -1.45
CA ASP A 410 23.13 -1.36 -1.67
C ASP A 410 24.52 -1.97 -1.43
N ASP A 411 24.59 -2.88 -0.44
CA ASP A 411 25.80 -3.63 -0.11
C ASP A 411 25.42 -5.02 0.42
N TRP A 412 26.34 -5.99 0.33
CA TRP A 412 26.10 -7.37 0.70
C TRP A 412 27.37 -8.05 1.21
N ALA A 413 27.18 -9.10 1.99
CA ALA A 413 28.24 -9.97 2.48
C ALA A 413 27.82 -11.43 2.45
N VAL A 414 28.75 -12.31 2.14
CA VAL A 414 28.62 -13.75 2.18
C VAL A 414 29.89 -14.33 2.82
N THR A 415 29.74 -15.36 3.63
CA THR A 415 30.87 -16.10 4.20
C THR A 415 30.89 -17.49 3.59
N VAL A 416 32.03 -17.88 3.03
CA VAL A 416 32.27 -19.21 2.45
C VAL A 416 33.30 -19.94 3.28
N GLY A 417 32.97 -21.11 3.78
CA GLY A 417 33.89 -21.93 4.59
C GLY A 417 33.40 -23.37 4.76
N GLN A 418 34.32 -24.26 5.19
CA GLN A 418 33.96 -25.59 5.58
C GLN A 418 33.16 -25.50 6.90
N ASP A 419 32.02 -26.18 6.99
CA ASP A 419 31.09 -26.16 8.13
C ASP A 419 30.33 -24.85 8.35
N VAL A 420 30.43 -23.86 7.42
CA VAL A 420 29.62 -22.67 7.45
C VAL A 420 28.39 -22.90 6.57
N PRO A 421 27.14 -22.75 7.10
CA PRO A 421 25.95 -22.84 6.28
C PRO A 421 25.91 -21.73 5.23
N ASP A 422 25.29 -21.97 4.10
CA ASP A 422 25.06 -20.94 3.10
C ASP A 422 24.36 -19.76 3.77
N ASN A 423 24.98 -18.58 3.65
CA ASN A 423 24.55 -17.37 4.36
C ASN A 423 24.73 -16.14 3.48
N GLU A 424 23.91 -15.15 3.70
CA GLU A 424 23.97 -13.89 2.98
C GLU A 424 23.43 -12.77 3.87
N SER A 425 24.03 -11.58 3.78
CA SER A 425 23.51 -10.40 4.46
C SER A 425 23.39 -9.24 3.49
N TRP A 426 22.26 -8.54 3.54
CA TRP A 426 21.95 -7.41 2.66
C TRP A 426 21.79 -6.14 3.46
N LEU A 427 22.46 -5.08 3.01
CA LEU A 427 22.37 -3.74 3.57
C LEU A 427 21.62 -2.83 2.59
N TYR A 428 20.64 -2.11 3.13
CA TYR A 428 19.93 -1.02 2.46
C TYR A 428 20.22 0.29 3.18
N TYR A 429 20.72 1.29 2.44
CA TYR A 429 20.98 2.62 3.00
C TYR A 429 19.67 3.34 3.32
N PRO A 430 19.69 4.28 4.29
CA PRO A 430 18.50 5.05 4.63
C PRO A 430 18.06 5.92 3.46
N THR A 431 16.74 6.05 3.30
CA THR A 431 16.09 6.98 2.37
C THR A 431 15.28 8.03 3.14
N ALA A 432 14.56 8.89 2.44
CA ALA A 432 13.65 9.84 3.10
C ALA A 432 12.50 9.15 3.85
N THR A 433 12.15 7.93 3.46
CA THR A 433 10.98 7.20 3.99
C THR A 433 11.32 5.93 4.75
N THR A 434 12.52 5.37 4.57
CA THR A 434 12.95 4.13 5.21
C THR A 434 14.26 4.33 5.95
N PRO A 435 14.41 3.79 7.19
CA PRO A 435 15.68 3.80 7.90
C PRO A 435 16.69 2.86 7.22
N ARG A 436 17.94 2.89 7.69
CA ARG A 436 18.94 1.88 7.35
C ARG A 436 18.43 0.51 7.80
N MET A 437 18.52 -0.51 6.94
CA MET A 437 18.08 -1.88 7.23
C MET A 437 19.19 -2.86 6.88
N VAL A 438 19.42 -3.83 7.76
CA VAL A 438 20.30 -4.98 7.51
C VAL A 438 19.50 -6.25 7.69
N PHE A 439 19.53 -7.13 6.70
CA PHE A 439 18.89 -8.44 6.73
C PHE A 439 19.97 -9.52 6.68
N HIS A 440 19.85 -10.50 7.56
CA HIS A 440 20.69 -11.69 7.55
C HIS A 440 19.85 -12.88 7.12
N PHE A 441 20.37 -13.67 6.20
CA PHE A 441 19.73 -14.87 5.69
C PHE A 441 20.65 -16.06 5.85
N VAL A 442 20.08 -17.21 6.17
CA VAL A 442 20.74 -18.51 6.15
C VAL A 442 19.90 -19.49 5.36
N MET A 443 20.58 -20.41 4.66
CA MET A 443 19.89 -21.47 3.95
C MET A 443 19.64 -22.64 4.91
N GLU A 444 18.40 -23.08 4.95
CA GLU A 444 18.02 -24.33 5.63
C GLU A 444 18.33 -25.50 4.70
N ASN A 445 19.47 -26.14 4.89
CA ASN A 445 20.02 -27.14 3.96
C ASN A 445 19.11 -28.35 3.71
N THR A 446 18.26 -28.71 4.68
CA THR A 446 17.34 -29.85 4.55
C THR A 446 16.22 -29.61 3.55
N VAL A 447 15.86 -28.35 3.29
CA VAL A 447 14.72 -27.96 2.45
C VAL A 447 15.08 -26.93 1.38
N GLY A 448 16.31 -26.40 1.36
CA GLY A 448 16.75 -25.38 0.41
C GLY A 448 16.06 -24.02 0.57
N TYR A 449 15.60 -23.70 1.80
CA TYR A 449 14.87 -22.46 2.08
C TYR A 449 15.80 -21.39 2.69
N TRP A 450 15.86 -20.21 2.07
CA TRP A 450 16.53 -19.05 2.62
C TRP A 450 15.60 -18.31 3.59
N ARG A 451 15.96 -18.33 4.88
CA ARG A 451 15.20 -17.69 5.95
C ARG A 451 15.95 -16.57 6.62
N PHE A 452 15.23 -15.65 7.24
CA PHE A 452 15.82 -14.67 8.15
C PHE A 452 16.52 -15.34 9.33
N THR A 453 17.65 -14.76 9.74
CA THR A 453 18.27 -15.02 11.02
C THR A 453 18.49 -13.73 11.80
N PRO A 454 17.97 -13.61 13.04
CA PRO A 454 18.06 -12.35 13.79
C PRO A 454 19.42 -12.13 14.44
N ILE A 455 20.22 -13.18 14.57
CA ILE A 455 21.48 -13.17 15.32
C ILE A 455 22.54 -13.91 14.52
N ILE A 456 23.72 -13.31 14.45
CA ILE A 456 24.93 -13.92 13.91
C ILE A 456 25.96 -13.95 15.04
N THR A 457 26.52 -15.14 15.32
CA THR A 457 27.49 -15.35 16.40
C THR A 457 28.79 -15.99 15.93
N ASP A 458 28.78 -16.62 14.77
CA ASP A 458 29.97 -17.23 14.20
C ASP A 458 31.02 -16.15 13.89
N PRO A 459 32.26 -16.24 14.40
CA PRO A 459 33.30 -15.26 14.18
C PRO A 459 33.60 -15.00 12.70
N HIS A 460 33.60 -16.03 11.86
CA HIS A 460 33.82 -15.87 10.42
C HIS A 460 32.73 -15.04 9.75
N LEU A 461 31.47 -15.27 10.16
CA LEU A 461 30.35 -14.47 9.66
C LEU A 461 30.43 -13.02 10.13
N LEU A 462 30.88 -12.77 11.36
CA LEU A 462 31.03 -11.42 11.91
C LEU A 462 32.13 -10.64 11.22
N GLU A 463 33.29 -11.27 10.92
CA GLU A 463 34.42 -10.67 10.22
C GLU A 463 34.00 -10.12 8.84
N ASP A 464 33.26 -10.87 8.05
CA ASP A 464 32.81 -10.47 6.72
C ASP A 464 31.74 -9.37 6.73
N ARG A 465 31.25 -8.96 7.93
CA ARG A 465 30.18 -7.97 8.10
C ARG A 465 30.60 -6.72 8.88
N LEU A 466 31.89 -6.55 9.13
CA LEU A 466 32.41 -5.39 9.88
C LEU A 466 32.03 -4.05 9.26
N GLN A 467 31.93 -3.97 7.93
CA GLN A 467 31.46 -2.77 7.22
C GLN A 467 29.99 -2.45 7.47
N PHE A 468 29.21 -3.40 7.97
CA PHE A 468 27.79 -3.19 8.24
C PHE A 468 27.53 -2.48 9.58
N GLY A 469 28.53 -2.33 10.44
CA GLY A 469 28.39 -1.55 11.67
C GLY A 469 29.24 -2.05 12.83
N ASN A 470 29.36 -1.21 13.85
CA ASN A 470 30.25 -1.45 15.00
C ASN A 470 29.83 -2.65 15.87
N ILE A 471 28.56 -3.08 15.81
CA ILE A 471 28.08 -4.21 16.60
C ILE A 471 28.78 -5.52 16.25
N TYR A 472 29.16 -5.73 14.96
CA TYR A 472 29.87 -6.92 14.52
C TYR A 472 31.30 -6.97 15.09
N TYR A 473 32.00 -5.83 15.11
CA TYR A 473 33.31 -5.71 15.72
C TYR A 473 33.25 -5.94 17.22
N ARG A 474 32.28 -5.33 17.92
CA ARG A 474 32.10 -5.51 19.36
C ARG A 474 31.82 -6.98 19.72
N LEU A 475 31.00 -7.67 18.94
CA LEU A 475 30.71 -9.10 19.15
C LEU A 475 31.97 -9.98 19.02
N LEU A 476 32.86 -9.66 18.07
CA LEU A 476 34.14 -10.37 17.92
C LEU A 476 35.10 -10.17 19.10
N GLN A 477 35.05 -9.03 19.76
CA GLN A 477 35.97 -8.66 20.85
C GLN A 477 35.35 -8.89 22.25
N SER A 478 34.04 -9.21 22.34
CA SER A 478 33.32 -9.29 23.60
C SER A 478 33.66 -10.52 24.42
N ASP A 479 33.63 -10.36 25.74
CA ASP A 479 33.60 -11.49 26.66
C ASP A 479 32.22 -12.17 26.68
N PRO A 480 32.06 -13.40 27.24
CA PRO A 480 30.78 -14.11 27.21
C PRO A 480 29.61 -13.39 27.90
N LEU A 481 29.85 -12.46 28.83
CA LEU A 481 28.79 -11.69 29.51
C LEU A 481 28.34 -10.54 28.66
N GLU A 482 29.26 -9.79 28.05
CA GLU A 482 28.94 -8.71 27.12
C GLU A 482 28.30 -9.26 25.83
N GLN A 483 28.75 -10.41 25.37
CA GLN A 483 28.26 -11.09 24.16
C GLN A 483 26.73 -11.30 24.22
N GLN A 484 26.18 -11.75 25.35
CA GLN A 484 24.73 -11.94 25.50
C GLN A 484 23.96 -10.61 25.34
N THR A 485 24.51 -9.52 25.87
CA THR A 485 23.88 -8.18 25.71
C THR A 485 23.90 -7.72 24.27
N LEU A 486 25.04 -7.88 23.58
CA LEU A 486 25.20 -7.54 22.16
C LEU A 486 24.33 -8.38 21.24
N MET A 487 24.18 -9.68 21.54
CA MET A 487 23.25 -10.56 20.82
C MET A 487 21.81 -10.08 20.94
N ASN A 488 21.39 -9.65 22.13
CA ASN A 488 20.07 -9.09 22.34
C ASN A 488 19.89 -7.73 21.60
N GLU A 489 20.94 -6.91 21.53
CA GLU A 489 20.95 -5.68 20.76
C GLU A 489 20.80 -5.98 19.25
N MET A 490 21.58 -6.90 18.71
CA MET A 490 21.50 -7.35 17.32
C MET A 490 20.10 -7.92 16.99
N ALA A 491 19.55 -8.76 17.87
CA ALA A 491 18.20 -9.31 17.68
C ALA A 491 17.13 -8.22 17.59
N LYS A 492 17.23 -7.16 18.39
CA LYS A 492 16.31 -6.02 18.36
C LYS A 492 16.46 -5.20 17.08
N GLU A 493 17.69 -4.98 16.63
CA GLU A 493 17.92 -4.27 15.34
C GLU A 493 17.38 -5.09 14.18
N SER A 494 17.68 -6.39 14.14
CA SER A 494 17.16 -7.31 13.12
C SER A 494 15.64 -7.38 13.12
N GLN A 495 15.02 -7.43 14.32
CA GLN A 495 13.57 -7.39 14.46
C GLN A 495 12.97 -6.11 13.83
N ARG A 496 13.56 -4.95 14.10
CA ARG A 496 13.11 -3.68 13.51
C ARG A 496 13.30 -3.67 12.01
N ALA A 497 14.46 -4.13 11.52
CA ALA A 497 14.75 -4.19 10.09
C ALA A 497 13.77 -5.11 9.36
N VAL A 498 13.54 -6.33 9.86
CA VAL A 498 12.62 -7.30 9.27
C VAL A 498 11.19 -6.78 9.28
N PHE A 499 10.70 -6.26 10.41
CA PHE A 499 9.35 -5.71 10.47
C PHE A 499 9.17 -4.52 9.53
N THR A 500 10.12 -3.57 9.52
CA THR A 500 10.08 -2.42 8.61
C THR A 500 10.16 -2.86 7.16
N GLY A 501 11.09 -3.75 6.83
CA GLY A 501 11.28 -4.24 5.46
C GLY A 501 10.08 -5.01 4.91
N LEU A 502 9.31 -5.67 5.77
CA LEU A 502 8.09 -6.39 5.39
C LEU A 502 6.82 -5.55 5.46
N SER A 503 6.85 -4.39 6.14
CA SER A 503 5.71 -3.46 6.25
C SER A 503 5.77 -2.30 5.28
N THR A 504 6.94 -2.06 4.67
CA THR A 504 7.17 -0.96 3.73
C THR A 504 7.64 -1.49 2.39
N ASP A 505 7.48 -0.69 1.37
CA ASP A 505 8.07 -0.87 0.06
C ASP A 505 8.62 0.47 -0.44
N GLN A 506 9.55 0.44 -1.41
CA GLN A 506 10.12 1.67 -1.95
C GLN A 506 10.36 1.55 -3.45
N HIS A 507 10.20 2.68 -4.13
CA HIS A 507 10.70 2.84 -5.49
C HIS A 507 12.20 3.17 -5.46
N ARG A 508 12.94 2.58 -6.41
CA ARG A 508 14.33 2.93 -6.67
C ARG A 508 14.50 3.24 -8.14
N TRP A 509 14.98 4.43 -8.42
CA TRP A 509 15.34 4.79 -9.79
C TRP A 509 16.48 3.92 -10.30
N ASP A 510 16.47 3.65 -11.59
CA ASP A 510 17.65 3.12 -12.26
C ASP A 510 18.86 4.05 -11.97
N LYS A 511 20.02 3.48 -11.70
CA LYS A 511 21.25 4.26 -11.42
C LYS A 511 21.61 5.22 -12.55
N ALA A 512 21.18 4.95 -13.77
CA ALA A 512 21.34 5.82 -14.93
C ALA A 512 20.47 7.09 -14.86
N ILE A 513 19.37 7.09 -14.09
CA ILE A 513 18.45 8.24 -14.00
C ILE A 513 18.90 9.19 -12.88
N LYS A 514 19.17 10.46 -13.24
CA LYS A 514 19.54 11.52 -12.32
C LYS A 514 18.33 12.40 -11.98
N PRO A 515 18.14 12.79 -10.71
CA PRO A 515 17.07 13.70 -10.36
C PRO A 515 17.31 15.09 -10.91
N LEU A 516 16.29 15.69 -11.55
CA LEU A 516 16.27 17.09 -11.93
C LEU A 516 15.56 17.89 -10.84
N ASN A 517 16.27 18.86 -10.24
CA ASN A 517 15.70 19.69 -9.20
C ASN A 517 14.70 20.69 -9.77
N LEU A 518 13.45 20.61 -9.31
CA LEU A 518 12.36 21.48 -9.72
C LEU A 518 11.92 22.38 -8.57
N ALA A 519 11.73 23.66 -8.88
CA ALA A 519 10.98 24.56 -8.03
C ALA A 519 9.55 24.69 -8.56
N PHE A 520 8.55 24.77 -7.68
CA PHE A 520 7.17 24.94 -8.09
C PHE A 520 6.42 25.96 -7.21
N MET A 521 5.37 26.55 -7.80
CA MET A 521 4.50 27.49 -7.13
C MET A 521 3.07 27.34 -7.63
N PHE A 522 2.12 27.34 -6.71
CA PHE A 522 0.70 27.40 -6.98
C PHE A 522 0.19 28.83 -6.80
N SER A 523 -0.70 29.26 -7.69
CA SER A 523 -1.49 30.47 -7.53
C SER A 523 -2.92 30.21 -7.98
N SER A 524 -3.88 30.48 -7.12
CA SER A 524 -5.30 30.25 -7.37
C SER A 524 -6.04 31.59 -7.56
N PHE A 525 -6.93 31.60 -8.53
CA PHE A 525 -7.73 32.77 -8.94
C PHE A 525 -9.20 32.37 -9.16
N ARG A 526 -10.11 33.33 -9.13
CA ARG A 526 -11.51 33.06 -9.44
C ARG A 526 -11.65 32.60 -10.90
N GLY A 527 -12.28 31.47 -11.10
CA GLY A 527 -12.64 30.93 -12.42
C GLY A 527 -14.08 31.22 -12.82
N ALA A 528 -14.49 30.65 -13.95
CA ALA A 528 -15.86 30.73 -14.42
C ALA A 528 -16.75 29.72 -13.71
N SER A 529 -18.06 29.96 -13.66
CA SER A 529 -19.07 29.00 -13.21
C SER A 529 -18.82 28.38 -11.85
N GLY A 530 -18.27 29.13 -10.87
CA GLY A 530 -18.02 28.70 -9.52
C GLY A 530 -16.78 27.80 -9.37
N LYS A 531 -15.97 27.65 -10.41
CA LYS A 531 -14.68 26.95 -10.33
C LYS A 531 -13.56 27.91 -9.95
N THR A 532 -12.41 27.31 -9.60
CA THR A 532 -11.17 28.03 -9.33
C THR A 532 -10.14 27.75 -10.42
N VAL A 533 -9.55 28.79 -10.97
CA VAL A 533 -8.39 28.70 -11.85
C VAL A 533 -7.15 28.48 -10.98
N VAL A 534 -6.45 27.41 -11.23
CA VAL A 534 -5.18 27.08 -10.57
C VAL A 534 -4.06 27.21 -11.60
N GLU A 535 -3.14 28.11 -11.35
CA GLU A 535 -1.92 28.25 -12.13
C GLU A 535 -0.77 27.55 -11.38
N ILE A 536 -0.15 26.58 -12.04
CA ILE A 536 0.93 25.78 -11.51
C ILE A 536 2.18 26.09 -12.32
N TYR A 537 3.14 26.71 -11.67
CA TYR A 537 4.41 27.10 -12.26
C TYR A 537 5.51 26.14 -11.83
N ASN A 538 6.28 25.64 -12.80
CA ASN A 538 7.45 24.81 -12.54
C ASN A 538 8.68 25.51 -13.12
N ALA A 539 9.78 25.53 -12.37
CA ALA A 539 11.04 26.11 -12.83
C ALA A 539 12.21 25.19 -12.55
N PHE A 540 13.12 25.09 -13.50
CA PHE A 540 14.37 24.35 -13.32
C PHE A 540 15.50 25.01 -14.11
N SER A 541 16.73 24.79 -13.63
CA SER A 541 17.94 25.26 -14.31
C SER A 541 18.18 24.44 -15.58
N LEU A 542 18.47 25.12 -16.69
CA LEU A 542 18.81 24.50 -17.96
C LEU A 542 20.26 23.96 -18.01
N TRP A 543 21.11 24.38 -17.08
CA TRP A 543 22.51 23.98 -17.01
C TRP A 543 22.77 22.47 -17.13
N PRO A 544 22.03 21.57 -16.45
CA PRO A 544 22.26 20.13 -16.55
C PRO A 544 22.00 19.54 -17.94
N LEU A 545 21.25 20.24 -18.79
CA LEU A 545 20.84 19.79 -20.11
C LEU A 545 21.77 20.25 -21.24
N ILE A 546 22.79 21.06 -20.91
CA ILE A 546 23.74 21.59 -21.90
C ILE A 546 24.85 20.57 -22.16
N ASP A 547 25.02 20.22 -23.42
CA ASP A 547 26.21 19.51 -23.89
C ASP A 547 27.36 20.52 -24.11
N PRO A 548 28.41 20.47 -23.29
CA PRO A 548 29.49 21.47 -23.38
C PRO A 548 30.26 21.43 -24.70
N SER A 549 30.11 20.39 -25.50
CA SER A 549 30.76 20.24 -26.80
C SER A 549 29.99 20.92 -27.95
N LYS A 550 28.74 21.34 -27.72
CA LYS A 550 27.89 21.97 -28.72
C LYS A 550 27.75 23.48 -28.51
N THR A 551 27.49 24.20 -29.61
CA THR A 551 27.21 25.63 -29.58
C THR A 551 25.84 25.91 -28.97
N GLU A 552 25.69 27.01 -28.22
CA GLU A 552 24.43 27.52 -27.71
C GLU A 552 23.76 28.49 -28.69
N PRO A 553 22.42 28.56 -28.76
CA PRO A 553 21.47 27.76 -27.99
C PRO A 553 21.33 26.33 -28.55
N GLN A 554 21.03 25.37 -27.64
CA GLN A 554 20.77 23.96 -27.99
C GLN A 554 19.26 23.69 -27.92
N GLN A 555 18.75 22.79 -28.77
CA GLN A 555 17.36 22.35 -28.72
C GLN A 555 17.25 21.05 -27.92
N VAL A 556 16.34 21.02 -26.95
CA VAL A 556 16.05 19.85 -26.13
C VAL A 556 14.55 19.58 -26.16
N GLU A 557 14.15 18.35 -26.46
CA GLU A 557 12.78 17.92 -26.33
C GLU A 557 12.47 17.53 -24.88
N LEU A 558 11.40 18.10 -24.35
CA LEU A 558 10.88 17.80 -23.01
C LEU A 558 9.53 17.08 -23.11
N GLU A 559 9.48 15.90 -22.56
CA GLU A 559 8.24 15.22 -22.20
C GLU A 559 7.83 15.69 -20.79
N LYS A 560 6.61 16.19 -20.63
CA LYS A 560 6.11 16.72 -19.37
C LYS A 560 4.62 16.50 -19.19
N GLY A 561 4.18 16.46 -17.96
CA GLY A 561 2.76 16.28 -17.65
C GLY A 561 2.41 16.72 -16.24
N ILE A 562 1.11 16.92 -16.06
CA ILE A 562 0.49 17.19 -14.77
C ILE A 562 -0.73 16.29 -14.61
N ALA A 563 -0.96 15.81 -13.38
CA ALA A 563 -2.15 15.04 -13.05
C ALA A 563 -2.72 15.51 -11.72
N LEU A 564 -4.06 15.62 -11.68
CA LEU A 564 -4.84 15.89 -10.48
C LEU A 564 -5.69 14.68 -10.14
N HIS A 565 -5.64 14.26 -8.88
CA HIS A 565 -6.49 13.22 -8.31
C HIS A 565 -7.25 13.78 -7.12
N ASN A 566 -8.50 13.35 -6.93
CA ASN A 566 -9.28 13.68 -5.73
C ASN A 566 -8.77 12.92 -4.49
N CYS A 567 -9.42 13.10 -3.34
CA CYS A 567 -9.07 12.43 -2.09
C CYS A 567 -9.23 10.89 -2.14
N LEU A 568 -9.96 10.35 -3.12
CA LEU A 568 -10.10 8.92 -3.40
C LEU A 568 -9.11 8.40 -4.46
N TRP A 569 -8.15 9.24 -4.87
CA TRP A 569 -7.17 8.95 -5.93
C TRP A 569 -7.75 8.72 -7.32
N GLN A 570 -9.01 9.12 -7.55
CA GLN A 570 -9.60 9.13 -8.89
C GLN A 570 -9.04 10.31 -9.67
N GLU A 571 -8.64 10.05 -10.91
CA GLU A 571 -8.09 11.08 -11.79
C GLU A 571 -9.19 12.08 -12.21
N ILE A 572 -8.96 13.36 -11.93
CA ILE A 572 -9.85 14.46 -12.28
C ILE A 572 -9.40 15.13 -13.57
N GLU A 573 -8.09 15.33 -13.72
CA GLU A 573 -7.52 15.90 -14.94
C GLU A 573 -6.08 15.43 -15.12
N ARG A 574 -5.72 15.16 -16.38
CA ARG A 574 -4.36 14.86 -16.81
C ARG A 574 -4.04 15.65 -18.07
N ARG A 575 -2.88 16.26 -18.10
CA ARG A 575 -2.29 16.82 -19.31
C ARG A 575 -0.90 16.27 -19.49
N HIS A 576 -0.60 15.89 -20.70
CA HIS A 576 0.70 15.37 -21.10
C HIS A 576 1.06 15.97 -22.45
N GLU A 577 2.28 16.46 -22.58
CA GLU A 577 2.75 17.09 -23.81
C GLU A 577 4.26 16.90 -24.01
N THR A 578 4.68 16.93 -25.25
CA THR A 578 6.10 17.03 -25.62
C THR A 578 6.35 18.36 -26.28
N SER A 579 7.36 19.10 -25.85
CA SER A 579 7.72 20.41 -26.39
C SER A 579 9.22 20.54 -26.59
N SER A 580 9.62 21.23 -27.67
CA SER A 580 11.03 21.57 -27.87
C SER A 580 11.34 22.93 -27.24
N ILE A 581 12.40 22.98 -26.43
CA ILE A 581 12.88 24.21 -25.80
C ILE A 581 14.28 24.57 -26.25
N SER A 582 14.55 25.88 -26.32
CA SER A 582 15.91 26.40 -26.53
C SER A 582 16.63 26.50 -25.19
N VAL A 583 17.80 25.91 -25.10
CA VAL A 583 18.58 25.80 -23.85
C VAL A 583 19.85 26.65 -23.98
N THR A 584 20.02 27.54 -23.00
CA THR A 584 21.20 28.39 -22.87
C THR A 584 21.76 28.32 -21.45
N ARG A 585 23.04 28.58 -21.30
CA ARG A 585 23.74 28.57 -20.01
C ARG A 585 23.18 29.70 -19.13
N ASN A 586 23.01 29.45 -17.85
CA ASN A 586 22.50 30.40 -16.85
C ASN A 586 21.00 30.80 -16.97
N GLU A 587 20.23 30.11 -17.79
CA GLU A 587 18.78 30.34 -17.86
C GLU A 587 17.98 29.31 -17.04
N PHE A 588 16.79 29.74 -16.64
CA PHE A 588 15.77 28.91 -16.05
C PHE A 588 14.61 28.76 -17.02
N TYR A 589 14.18 27.54 -17.21
CA TYR A 589 12.90 27.29 -17.88
C TYR A 589 11.77 27.39 -16.86
N ILE A 590 10.75 28.18 -17.22
CA ILE A 590 9.52 28.30 -16.40
C ILE A 590 8.37 27.73 -17.21
N ASP A 591 7.72 26.72 -16.67
CA ASP A 591 6.53 26.10 -17.23
C ASP A 591 5.26 26.57 -16.53
N LEU A 592 4.12 26.56 -17.23
CA LEU A 592 2.80 26.94 -16.71
C LEU A 592 1.74 25.94 -17.15
N TYR A 593 1.07 25.36 -16.17
CA TYR A 593 -0.21 24.69 -16.35
C TYR A 593 -1.30 25.54 -15.73
N ARG A 594 -2.36 25.80 -16.51
CA ARG A 594 -3.57 26.48 -16.04
C ARG A 594 -4.73 25.51 -16.09
N LEU A 595 -5.29 25.20 -14.93
CA LEU A 595 -6.40 24.25 -14.75
C LEU A 595 -7.58 24.99 -14.15
N GLU A 596 -8.79 24.60 -14.52
CA GLU A 596 -10.02 25.16 -13.94
C GLU A 596 -10.83 24.02 -13.30
N VAL A 597 -10.79 23.95 -11.97
CA VAL A 597 -11.32 22.83 -11.20
C VAL A 597 -12.22 23.30 -10.07
N PRO A 598 -13.14 22.44 -9.58
CA PRO A 598 -13.89 22.71 -8.36
C PRO A 598 -12.98 22.98 -7.15
N ALA A 599 -13.48 23.74 -6.18
CA ALA A 599 -12.79 23.94 -4.92
C ALA A 599 -12.87 22.66 -4.08
N ASP A 600 -11.73 22.01 -3.84
CA ASP A 600 -11.62 20.77 -3.05
C ASP A 600 -10.16 20.51 -2.67
N SER A 601 -9.90 19.39 -2.01
CA SER A 601 -8.56 18.85 -1.74
C SER A 601 -8.13 17.90 -2.86
N TYR A 602 -6.91 18.10 -3.36
CA TYR A 602 -6.37 17.34 -4.47
C TYR A 602 -4.95 16.86 -4.20
N HIS A 603 -4.64 15.68 -4.73
CA HIS A 603 -3.27 15.20 -4.92
C HIS A 603 -2.82 15.68 -6.30
N VAL A 604 -1.81 16.54 -6.34
CA VAL A 604 -1.27 17.10 -7.57
C VAL A 604 0.12 16.54 -7.81
N ALA A 605 0.36 16.08 -9.03
CA ALA A 605 1.67 15.58 -9.43
C ALA A 605 2.13 16.26 -10.73
N PHE A 606 3.42 16.51 -10.82
CA PHE A 606 4.09 16.98 -12.03
C PHE A 606 5.21 16.02 -12.41
N PHE A 607 5.42 15.86 -13.71
CA PHE A 607 6.46 15.03 -14.31
C PHE A 607 7.16 15.80 -15.42
N LEU A 608 8.49 15.63 -15.53
CA LEU A 608 9.29 16.19 -16.61
C LEU A 608 10.49 15.27 -16.91
N ARG A 609 10.67 14.94 -18.19
CA ARG A 609 11.76 14.12 -18.70
C ARG A 609 12.34 14.75 -19.96
N PRO A 610 13.60 15.20 -19.96
CA PRO A 610 14.30 15.59 -21.18
C PRO A 610 14.66 14.35 -22.01
N HIS A 611 14.33 14.36 -23.30
CA HIS A 611 14.71 13.27 -24.20
C HIS A 611 16.22 13.27 -24.42
N HIS A 612 16.79 12.09 -24.58
CA HIS A 612 18.23 11.89 -24.77
C HIS A 612 19.12 12.34 -23.60
N HIS A 613 18.54 12.51 -22.42
CA HIS A 613 19.26 12.81 -21.18
C HIS A 613 18.84 11.85 -20.06
N ASP A 614 19.78 11.54 -19.17
CA ASP A 614 19.53 10.67 -18.01
C ASP A 614 18.89 11.41 -16.83
N PHE A 615 18.06 12.44 -17.11
CA PHE A 615 17.39 13.22 -16.08
C PHE A 615 15.91 12.94 -16.04
N LEU A 616 15.37 12.99 -14.83
CA LEU A 616 13.95 12.91 -14.54
C LEU A 616 13.61 13.87 -13.41
N GLY A 617 12.61 14.71 -13.61
CA GLY A 617 12.09 15.61 -12.61
C GLY A 617 10.63 15.31 -12.30
N GLY A 618 10.22 15.52 -11.06
CA GLY A 618 8.84 15.38 -10.65
C GLY A 618 8.64 15.79 -9.20
N TRP A 619 7.40 16.06 -8.85
CA TRP A 619 6.98 16.30 -7.47
C TRP A 619 5.52 15.86 -7.29
N LYS A 620 5.16 15.56 -6.05
CA LYS A 620 3.80 15.30 -5.58
C LYS A 620 3.51 16.18 -4.40
N VAL A 621 2.30 16.75 -4.34
CA VAL A 621 1.86 17.58 -3.22
C VAL A 621 0.36 17.48 -3.05
N ASP A 622 -0.07 17.44 -1.79
CA ASP A 622 -1.45 17.57 -1.42
C ASP A 622 -1.76 19.06 -1.25
N THR A 623 -2.80 19.52 -1.90
CA THR A 623 -3.19 20.93 -1.86
C THR A 623 -4.70 21.08 -1.73
N ARG A 624 -5.13 22.09 -0.98
CA ARG A 624 -6.52 22.49 -0.94
C ARG A 624 -6.72 23.70 -1.86
N ILE A 625 -7.59 23.56 -2.85
CA ILE A 625 -7.96 24.63 -3.77
C ILE A 625 -9.10 25.42 -3.14
N PRO A 626 -8.94 26.75 -2.94
CA PRO A 626 -9.93 27.57 -2.28
C PRO A 626 -11.16 27.80 -3.16
N ASP A 627 -12.30 28.06 -2.51
CA ASP A 627 -13.52 28.48 -3.15
C ASP A 627 -13.59 30.03 -3.21
N TYR A 628 -13.72 30.57 -4.42
CA TYR A 628 -13.92 31.98 -4.67
C TYR A 628 -15.34 32.30 -5.17
N SER A 629 -16.27 31.35 -5.14
CA SER A 629 -17.65 31.52 -5.64
C SER A 629 -18.56 32.25 -4.64
N SER A 630 -18.16 32.30 -3.37
CA SER A 630 -18.94 32.99 -2.33
C SER A 630 -18.92 34.52 -2.51
N ASN A 631 -19.98 35.19 -2.04
CA ASN A 631 -20.10 36.67 -2.07
C ASN A 631 -19.38 37.34 -0.87
N VAL A 632 -18.40 36.72 -0.29
CA VAL A 632 -17.60 37.25 0.83
C VAL A 632 -16.31 37.83 0.28
N LEU A 633 -15.85 38.97 0.85
CA LEU A 633 -14.54 39.54 0.53
C LEU A 633 -13.48 38.46 0.51
N ALA A 634 -12.82 38.29 -0.62
CA ALA A 634 -11.82 37.25 -0.82
C ALA A 634 -10.56 37.80 -1.51
N LEU A 635 -9.43 37.13 -1.23
CA LEU A 635 -8.13 37.45 -1.83
C LEU A 635 -7.63 36.23 -2.57
N SER A 636 -7.23 36.37 -3.84
CA SER A 636 -6.53 35.32 -4.58
C SER A 636 -5.25 34.89 -3.88
N ASP A 637 -4.58 33.88 -4.38
CA ASP A 637 -3.21 33.63 -3.95
C ASP A 637 -2.28 34.77 -4.35
N ILE A 638 -1.24 34.97 -3.52
CA ILE A 638 -0.18 35.94 -3.80
C ILE A 638 0.81 35.27 -4.78
N GLN A 639 0.86 35.77 -6.00
CA GLN A 639 1.82 35.35 -6.99
C GLN A 639 3.09 36.20 -6.90
N LEU A 640 4.20 35.55 -6.63
CA LEU A 640 5.53 36.17 -6.66
C LEU A 640 6.04 36.22 -8.12
N ALA A 641 6.56 37.36 -8.54
CA ALA A 641 7.04 37.57 -9.89
C ALA A 641 8.43 38.22 -9.90
N THR A 642 9.16 38.01 -10.98
CA THR A 642 10.42 38.71 -11.26
C THR A 642 10.21 39.99 -12.07
N ILE A 643 9.14 40.03 -12.87
CA ILE A 643 8.76 41.16 -13.69
C ILE A 643 7.24 41.28 -13.68
N ILE A 644 6.72 42.50 -13.54
CA ILE A 644 5.35 42.89 -13.89
C ILE A 644 5.42 44.12 -14.74
N ALA A 645 4.83 44.07 -15.94
CA ALA A 645 4.80 45.18 -16.91
C ALA A 645 3.50 45.17 -17.73
N PRO A 646 3.03 46.29 -18.24
CA PRO A 646 1.92 46.31 -19.19
C PRO A 646 2.20 45.45 -20.43
N ALA A 647 1.18 44.78 -20.96
CA ALA A 647 1.26 43.92 -22.13
C ALA A 647 0.03 44.10 -23.03
N ASP A 648 0.28 44.50 -24.29
CA ASP A 648 -0.79 44.73 -25.27
C ASP A 648 -1.14 43.46 -26.07
N GLN A 649 -0.29 42.47 -26.04
CA GLN A 649 -0.50 41.22 -26.78
C GLN A 649 -0.69 40.04 -25.80
N PRO A 650 -1.60 39.11 -26.14
CA PRO A 650 -1.75 37.88 -25.34
C PRO A 650 -0.46 37.07 -25.34
N GLY A 651 -0.14 36.46 -24.22
CA GLY A 651 1.05 35.65 -24.02
C GLY A 651 0.93 34.67 -22.87
N ARG A 652 1.87 33.77 -22.76
CA ARG A 652 1.85 32.66 -21.77
C ARG A 652 1.69 33.17 -20.33
N PHE A 653 2.33 34.28 -19.98
CA PHE A 653 2.29 34.89 -18.66
C PHE A 653 1.50 36.20 -18.62
N VAL A 654 0.67 36.45 -19.62
CA VAL A 654 -0.15 37.67 -19.70
C VAL A 654 -1.52 37.41 -19.10
N LYS A 655 -1.95 38.29 -18.18
CA LYS A 655 -3.28 38.30 -17.56
C LYS A 655 -3.71 39.72 -17.23
N HIS A 656 -4.97 40.02 -17.47
CA HIS A 656 -5.55 41.36 -17.25
C HIS A 656 -4.69 42.52 -17.83
N GLY A 657 -4.09 42.33 -19.01
CA GLY A 657 -3.24 43.34 -19.65
C GLY A 657 -1.86 43.53 -19.00
N LEU A 658 -1.45 42.62 -18.13
CA LEU A 658 -0.14 42.63 -17.48
C LEU A 658 0.65 41.38 -17.84
N LEU A 659 1.91 41.54 -18.22
CA LEU A 659 2.93 40.47 -18.24
C LEU A 659 3.36 40.25 -16.81
N VAL A 660 3.10 39.05 -16.26
CA VAL A 660 3.46 38.64 -14.89
C VAL A 660 4.38 37.44 -14.97
N VAL A 661 5.70 37.66 -15.00
CA VAL A 661 6.69 36.57 -15.07
C VAL A 661 6.89 35.94 -13.67
N PRO A 662 6.42 34.73 -13.43
CA PRO A 662 6.42 34.15 -12.09
C PRO A 662 7.83 33.81 -11.61
N ASN A 663 8.01 33.76 -10.28
CA ASN A 663 9.22 33.28 -9.63
C ASN A 663 8.94 32.04 -8.74
N PRO A 664 8.88 30.83 -9.30
CA PRO A 664 8.62 29.60 -8.52
C PRO A 664 9.73 29.29 -7.52
N THR A 665 10.97 29.77 -7.73
CA THR A 665 12.08 29.57 -6.81
C THR A 665 11.92 30.34 -5.51
N ARG A 666 11.13 31.42 -5.50
CA ARG A 666 10.91 32.38 -4.38
C ARG A 666 12.21 33.04 -3.92
N ARG A 667 13.29 32.92 -4.69
CA ARG A 667 14.58 33.58 -4.45
C ARG A 667 14.65 34.90 -5.19
N PHE A 668 15.02 35.94 -4.49
CA PHE A 668 15.13 37.28 -5.06
C PHE A 668 16.48 37.91 -4.72
N ASP A 669 17.05 38.57 -5.70
CA ASP A 669 18.21 39.43 -5.53
C ASP A 669 17.76 40.73 -4.85
N LYS A 670 18.42 41.08 -3.76
CA LYS A 670 18.11 42.29 -2.99
C LYS A 670 18.32 43.60 -3.77
N THR A 671 19.07 43.58 -4.88
CA THR A 671 19.28 44.75 -5.72
C THR A 671 18.09 45.05 -6.62
N LYS A 672 17.10 44.17 -6.69
CA LYS A 672 15.89 44.29 -7.50
C LYS A 672 14.64 44.27 -6.62
N PRO A 673 13.57 44.95 -7.03
CA PRO A 673 12.31 44.91 -6.31
C PRO A 673 11.69 43.49 -6.40
N VAL A 674 10.98 43.10 -5.35
CA VAL A 674 10.11 41.91 -5.35
C VAL A 674 8.75 42.31 -5.90
N TYR A 675 8.36 41.75 -7.04
CA TYR A 675 7.05 41.97 -7.61
C TYR A 675 6.03 40.97 -7.06
N VAL A 676 4.84 41.48 -6.78
CA VAL A 676 3.73 40.74 -6.19
C VAL A 676 2.46 41.02 -6.95
N TYR A 677 1.74 39.99 -7.38
CA TYR A 677 0.46 40.08 -8.08
C TYR A 677 -0.61 39.35 -7.29
N PHE A 678 -1.81 39.94 -7.18
CA PHE A 678 -2.98 39.32 -6.57
C PHE A 678 -4.26 39.95 -7.05
N GLU A 679 -5.39 39.31 -6.83
CA GLU A 679 -6.72 39.78 -7.15
C GLU A 679 -7.59 39.81 -5.90
N THR A 680 -8.40 40.86 -5.76
CA THR A 680 -9.36 41.01 -4.67
C THR A 680 -10.76 40.88 -5.20
N TYR A 681 -11.62 40.12 -4.54
CA TYR A 681 -12.97 39.82 -4.99
C TYR A 681 -14.01 40.27 -3.97
N ASN A 682 -15.21 40.64 -4.47
CA ASN A 682 -16.39 40.99 -3.67
C ASN A 682 -16.14 42.22 -2.76
N LEU A 683 -15.44 43.22 -3.29
CA LEU A 683 -15.39 44.54 -2.71
C LEU A 683 -16.80 45.15 -2.77
N THR A 684 -17.22 45.82 -1.70
CA THR A 684 -18.56 46.36 -1.61
C THR A 684 -18.60 47.79 -2.12
N PRO A 685 -19.36 48.07 -3.20
CA PRO A 685 -19.51 49.43 -3.69
C PRO A 685 -20.37 50.27 -2.74
N ASN A 686 -20.09 51.58 -2.68
CA ASN A 686 -20.92 52.55 -1.99
C ASN A 686 -22.18 52.94 -2.85
N SER A 687 -22.96 53.89 -2.38
CA SER A 687 -24.16 54.37 -3.09
C SER A 687 -23.85 55.00 -4.46
N GLU A 688 -22.60 55.41 -4.74
CA GLU A 688 -22.12 55.95 -6.02
C GLU A 688 -21.52 54.91 -6.94
N GLY A 689 -21.55 53.61 -6.53
CA GLY A 689 -20.93 52.50 -7.29
C GLY A 689 -19.41 52.41 -7.14
N LYS A 690 -18.81 53.14 -6.20
CA LYS A 690 -17.37 53.14 -5.95
C LYS A 690 -16.98 52.20 -4.84
N THR A 691 -15.87 51.49 -4.99
CA THR A 691 -15.25 50.64 -3.97
C THR A 691 -14.05 51.34 -3.37
N PHE A 692 -13.90 51.27 -2.06
CA PHE A 692 -12.78 51.82 -1.29
C PHE A 692 -12.15 50.74 -0.39
N PHE A 693 -10.86 50.52 -0.53
CA PHE A 693 -10.16 49.50 0.26
C PHE A 693 -8.71 49.91 0.54
N SER A 694 -8.14 49.32 1.58
CA SER A 694 -6.70 49.45 1.89
C SER A 694 -5.97 48.12 1.72
N ILE A 695 -4.75 48.22 1.24
CA ILE A 695 -3.79 47.11 1.13
C ILE A 695 -2.69 47.38 2.13
N ASP A 696 -2.58 46.52 3.13
CA ASP A 696 -1.46 46.48 4.07
C ASP A 696 -0.53 45.34 3.65
N TYR A 697 0.72 45.61 3.37
CA TYR A 697 1.71 44.55 3.20
C TYR A 697 2.84 44.66 4.20
N LYS A 698 3.32 43.48 4.64
CA LYS A 698 4.37 43.37 5.64
C LYS A 698 5.34 42.26 5.29
N LEU A 699 6.63 42.58 5.21
CA LEU A 699 7.71 41.61 5.15
C LEU A 699 8.33 41.45 6.53
N THR A 700 8.38 40.22 7.06
CA THR A 700 8.96 39.92 8.38
C THR A 700 10.01 38.83 8.23
N MET A 701 11.20 39.07 8.75
CA MET A 701 12.27 38.06 8.77
C MET A 701 11.90 36.90 9.68
N LYS A 702 11.99 35.67 9.18
CA LYS A 702 11.83 34.43 9.95
C LYS A 702 13.19 33.84 10.34
N LYS A 703 14.17 33.90 9.42
CA LYS A 703 15.49 33.33 9.65
C LYS A 703 16.57 34.10 8.89
N GLN A 704 17.66 34.44 9.56
CA GLN A 704 18.81 35.09 8.92
C GLN A 704 19.74 34.05 8.30
N LEU A 705 20.17 34.25 7.04
CA LEU A 705 21.23 33.49 6.42
C LEU A 705 22.56 33.93 7.00
N LYS A 706 23.24 33.07 7.76
CA LYS A 706 24.62 33.32 8.24
C LYS A 706 25.60 33.04 7.09
N ARG A 707 26.17 34.09 6.53
CA ARG A 707 27.40 34.00 5.73
C ARG A 707 28.58 34.28 6.63
N GLY A 708 29.64 33.44 6.62
CA GLY A 708 30.92 33.51 7.32
C GLY A 708 31.34 34.82 8.01
N ILE A 709 32.58 34.96 8.40
CA ILE A 709 33.16 36.06 9.20
C ILE A 709 32.94 37.48 8.60
N ALA A 710 32.68 37.60 7.29
CA ALA A 710 32.40 38.88 6.63
C ALA A 710 31.06 39.57 7.08
N GLY A 711 30.17 38.88 7.79
CA GLY A 711 28.89 39.44 8.30
C GLY A 711 29.00 40.32 9.52
N LEU A 712 30.17 40.55 10.09
CA LEU A 712 30.40 41.32 11.33
C LEU A 712 30.51 42.84 11.14
N PHE A 713 30.56 43.35 9.90
CA PHE A 713 30.76 44.78 9.60
C PHE A 713 29.62 45.44 8.80
N GLY A 714 28.41 44.91 8.86
CA GLY A 714 27.26 45.48 8.16
C GLY A 714 26.45 46.45 9.05
N GLY A 715 26.12 47.65 8.51
CA GLY A 715 25.27 48.63 9.17
C GLY A 715 23.90 48.09 9.56
N GLN A 716 23.09 48.88 10.28
CA GLN A 716 21.74 48.54 10.80
C GLN A 716 20.74 48.29 9.66
N ALA A 717 20.83 47.12 9.00
CA ALA A 717 19.84 46.69 8.03
C ALA A 717 18.54 46.25 8.73
N LYS A 718 17.39 46.65 8.18
CA LYS A 718 16.07 46.39 8.75
C LYS A 718 15.71 44.88 8.70
N SER A 719 14.95 44.42 9.67
CA SER A 719 14.40 43.05 9.72
C SER A 719 12.95 42.94 9.25
N SER A 720 12.32 44.08 8.98
CA SER A 720 10.93 44.14 8.50
C SER A 720 10.65 45.43 7.73
N ILE A 721 9.71 45.35 6.79
CA ILE A 721 9.06 46.48 6.10
C ILE A 721 7.56 46.29 6.23
N ALA A 722 6.84 47.39 6.47
CA ALA A 722 5.38 47.41 6.41
C ALA A 722 4.90 48.71 5.74
N THR A 723 3.91 48.62 4.88
CA THR A 723 3.33 49.77 4.16
C THR A 723 1.84 49.57 3.96
N ARG A 724 1.11 50.68 3.98
CA ARG A 724 -0.33 50.76 3.67
C ARG A 724 -0.56 51.59 2.42
N ILE A 725 -1.43 51.10 1.53
CA ILE A 725 -1.84 51.74 0.30
C ILE A 725 -3.36 51.85 0.27
N GLU A 726 -3.92 53.03 0.03
CA GLU A 726 -5.36 53.18 -0.16
C GLU A 726 -5.68 53.09 -1.66
N ARG A 727 -6.81 52.46 -1.96
CA ARG A 727 -7.30 52.26 -3.35
C ARG A 727 -8.76 52.67 -3.49
N GLU A 728 -9.09 53.24 -4.64
CA GLU A 728 -10.44 53.50 -5.10
C GLU A 728 -10.66 52.77 -6.43
N GLY A 729 -11.81 52.13 -6.62
CA GLY A 729 -12.20 51.40 -7.81
C GLY A 729 -13.69 51.54 -8.10
N THR A 730 -14.13 51.00 -9.25
CA THR A 730 -15.53 51.00 -9.69
C THR A 730 -16.11 49.60 -9.84
N ASN A 731 -15.32 48.55 -9.55
CA ASN A 731 -15.70 47.16 -9.71
C ASN A 731 -15.59 46.41 -8.39
N GLU A 732 -16.37 45.36 -8.22
CA GLU A 732 -16.29 44.44 -7.08
C GLU A 732 -15.00 43.59 -7.11
N MET A 733 -14.31 43.56 -8.25
CA MET A 733 -13.01 42.92 -8.41
C MET A 733 -11.95 43.97 -8.69
N SER A 734 -10.80 43.84 -8.01
CA SER A 734 -9.61 44.65 -8.29
C SER A 734 -8.40 43.75 -8.55
N VAL A 735 -7.64 44.13 -9.57
CA VAL A 735 -6.34 43.49 -9.91
C VAL A 735 -5.24 44.39 -9.40
N GLU A 736 -4.41 43.83 -8.51
CA GLU A 736 -3.37 44.59 -7.83
C GLU A 736 -1.98 44.01 -8.07
N TYR A 737 -1.00 44.91 -8.17
CA TYR A 737 0.39 44.53 -8.11
C TYR A 737 1.21 45.52 -7.29
N LEU A 738 2.26 45.00 -6.67
CA LEU A 738 3.18 45.73 -5.81
C LEU A 738 4.62 45.51 -6.28
N ALA A 739 5.45 46.55 -6.23
CA ALA A 739 6.89 46.47 -6.36
C ALA A 739 7.50 46.84 -5.01
N ILE A 740 8.03 45.86 -4.30
CA ILE A 740 8.54 46.02 -2.93
C ILE A 740 10.06 46.20 -2.98
N ASP A 741 10.56 47.38 -2.60
CA ASP A 741 12.01 47.59 -2.43
C ASP A 741 12.53 46.84 -1.19
N VAL A 742 13.41 45.91 -1.44
CA VAL A 742 14.03 45.04 -0.42
C VAL A 742 15.52 45.32 -0.21
N SER A 743 16.06 46.38 -0.83
CA SER A 743 17.49 46.72 -0.83
C SER A 743 18.04 46.93 0.58
N GLN A 744 17.23 47.45 1.50
CA GLN A 744 17.59 47.74 2.90
C GLN A 744 17.42 46.55 3.85
N LEU A 745 16.90 45.40 3.35
CA LEU A 745 16.69 44.23 4.17
C LEU A 745 17.96 43.38 4.27
N LYS A 746 18.08 42.61 5.34
CA LYS A 746 19.13 41.59 5.50
C LYS A 746 18.86 40.39 4.58
N SER A 747 19.90 39.66 4.17
CA SER A 747 19.70 38.38 3.50
C SER A 747 19.12 37.36 4.46
N GLY A 748 18.07 36.63 4.05
CA GLY A 748 17.37 35.68 4.92
C GLY A 748 16.03 35.24 4.35
N GLU A 749 15.40 34.37 5.13
CA GLU A 749 14.05 33.91 4.87
C GLU A 749 13.03 34.91 5.46
N TYR A 750 12.09 35.33 4.65
CA TYR A 750 11.03 36.27 5.02
C TYR A 750 9.66 35.69 4.74
N GLU A 751 8.68 36.18 5.47
CA GLU A 751 7.27 35.97 5.18
C GLU A 751 6.65 37.29 4.74
N LEU A 752 6.10 37.30 3.53
CA LEU A 752 5.27 38.38 3.02
C LEU A 752 3.83 38.15 3.44
N GLU A 753 3.24 39.08 4.14
CA GLU A 753 1.80 39.15 4.43
C GLU A 753 1.18 40.26 3.60
N VAL A 754 0.06 39.96 2.95
CA VAL A 754 -0.81 40.93 2.27
C VAL A 754 -2.18 40.85 2.90
N LYS A 755 -2.66 41.97 3.43
CA LYS A 755 -3.99 42.12 4.02
C LYS A 755 -4.77 43.18 3.25
N VAL A 756 -5.96 42.85 2.81
CA VAL A 756 -6.90 43.77 2.17
C VAL A 756 -8.06 44.03 3.13
N THR A 757 -8.41 45.30 3.31
CA THR A 757 -9.55 45.73 4.14
C THR A 757 -10.49 46.57 3.31
N ASP A 758 -11.72 46.09 3.11
CA ASP A 758 -12.82 46.85 2.53
C ASP A 758 -13.27 47.96 3.49
N ARG A 759 -13.21 49.20 3.03
CA ARG A 759 -13.48 50.39 3.89
C ARG A 759 -14.96 50.59 4.17
N HIS A 760 -15.82 50.08 3.29
CA HIS A 760 -17.27 50.22 3.46
C HIS A 760 -17.78 49.20 4.52
N THR A 761 -17.37 47.96 4.41
CA THR A 761 -17.82 46.87 5.32
C THR A 761 -16.93 46.67 6.52
N GLN A 762 -15.71 47.23 6.55
CA GLN A 762 -14.64 47.00 7.53
C GLN A 762 -14.19 45.52 7.60
N ARG A 763 -14.57 44.69 6.65
CA ARG A 763 -14.10 43.30 6.52
C ARG A 763 -12.67 43.28 5.99
N SER A 764 -11.89 42.34 6.46
CA SER A 764 -10.51 42.14 5.99
C SER A 764 -10.21 40.71 5.70
N VAL A 765 -9.35 40.47 4.73
CA VAL A 765 -8.81 39.15 4.35
C VAL A 765 -7.31 39.29 4.18
N GLN A 766 -6.57 38.24 4.56
CA GLN A 766 -5.12 38.23 4.44
C GLN A 766 -4.60 36.89 3.93
N LYS A 767 -3.46 36.94 3.24
CA LYS A 767 -2.66 35.76 2.83
C LYS A 767 -1.18 36.01 3.05
N THR A 768 -0.42 34.94 3.17
CA THR A 768 1.04 34.97 3.36
C THR A 768 1.77 34.18 2.31
N ARG A 769 3.02 34.58 2.00
CA ARG A 769 3.95 33.85 1.14
C ARG A 769 5.38 33.92 1.67
N PRO A 770 6.11 32.79 1.70
CA PRO A 770 7.53 32.80 2.02
C PRO A 770 8.35 33.32 0.85
N ILE A 771 9.37 34.13 1.14
CA ILE A 771 10.38 34.62 0.19
C ILE A 771 11.79 34.43 0.78
N LEU A 772 12.75 34.22 -0.11
CA LEU A 772 14.17 34.16 0.23
C LEU A 772 14.90 35.33 -0.42
N LEU A 773 15.46 36.21 0.38
CA LEU A 773 16.29 37.30 -0.09
C LEU A 773 17.77 36.88 0.03
N ASP A 774 18.48 36.92 -1.08
CA ASP A 774 19.91 36.58 -1.13
C ASP A 774 20.68 37.68 -1.90
N LEU A 775 22.00 37.74 -1.67
CA LEU A 775 22.92 38.46 -2.53
C LEU A 775 23.54 37.42 -3.46
N HIS A 776 23.46 37.65 -4.74
CA HIS A 776 24.20 36.85 -5.73
C HIS A 776 25.70 37.03 -5.60
#